data_0fe39dd433d67f714d32ee23d36fb702
#
_entry.id   0fe39dd433d67f714d32ee23d36fb702
#
_cell.length_a   1.000
_cell.length_b   1.000
_cell.length_c   1.000
_cell.angle_alpha   90.00
_cell.angle_beta   90.00
_cell.angle_gamma   90.00
#
_symmetry.space_group_name_H-M   'P 1'
#
loop_
_entity.id
_entity.type
_entity.pdbx_description
1 polymer ?
#
loop_
_entity_poly.entity_id
_entity_poly.type
_entity_poly.pdbx_seq_one_letter_code
_entity_poly.pdbx_strand_id
1 'polypeptide(L)'
;MKTFFHSSNDKRSLSDWSLRQKAGFFVFLALFAICIGMACFFNGFSMPNLLILVAIAVVSMAVYVLPFSLHPIAKAVITIILPTAAFFLLESMTHVVWETMEIDAVLLNLVFYYLFFLFFFFVSGSTKISLDILLIFTMIVGLANYFVILFRSSPILPWDILSVGTAATVANNYTFSITYLVAQLTAGFLGCIILAGKCNLHFPAISAKKTIRGLIRLALCCVLIIPSACYVHFLYQPDIADYTSLDNTLFTPKYMFKTNGFFVAFLMDSRYLRIDEPSGYSKEYAKSLLDEQTETSSTADELPNIVVIMDECFSDPTVLGDFSCNEDFMPYIRSLLDGAPNTISGHLYVSVLGGNTANSEFEYLTGDSMAFLPSGSIPYQQYLNKYALSIVSHMKELGYSTTAMHPYNASGWNRSSVYEKMGFGQFLSLKNFHHGEQLRKYVSDQADFEEVLDVLNQSTDPAFIFNVTMQNHSSYGTPYDNFTPSIEAKFKNTKSTKYLNNYLSLMKYTDDAVKYLLTELSASDKKTIVVFFGDHQPNDYVVEPIYEENGLDINNQTLEEQQKRQQVPFFIWANYDIEEESNLALSANYLSTKVAKVAGLGLTKYQSFLSQMSEVLPVVNAVGYVDTDGTCHYLKEATGEEKTWLDNYEILQYYRMFDQ
;
A
#
# COMPACT_ATOMS: atom_id res chain seq x y z
N MET A 1 44.13 8.45 27.27
CA MET A 1 43.12 7.43 27.61
C MET A 1 42.77 7.37 29.10
N LYS A 2 43.71 7.53 30.04
CA LYS A 2 43.38 7.48 31.49
C LYS A 2 42.48 8.60 32.03
N THR A 3 42.29 9.69 31.30
CA THR A 3 41.46 10.85 31.70
C THR A 3 39.96 10.72 31.38
N PHE A 4 39.56 9.75 30.56
CA PHE A 4 38.14 9.57 30.13
C PHE A 4 37.37 8.51 30.91
N PHE A 5 38.09 7.61 31.61
CA PHE A 5 37.50 6.54 32.39
C PHE A 5 37.91 6.60 33.85
N HIS A 6 36.96 6.72 34.76
CA HIS A 6 37.20 6.46 36.17
C HIS A 6 36.95 4.98 36.44
N SER A 7 38.00 4.22 36.69
CA SER A 7 37.91 2.86 37.23
C SER A 7 37.50 2.94 38.70
N SER A 8 36.29 2.51 39.03
CA SER A 8 35.99 2.18 40.41
C SER A 8 36.65 0.82 40.70
N ASN A 9 37.54 0.76 41.69
CA ASN A 9 38.20 -0.48 42.10
C ASN A 9 37.28 -1.53 42.75
N ASP A 10 35.97 -1.37 42.66
CA ASP A 10 34.98 -2.31 43.18
C ASP A 10 34.75 -3.43 42.15
N LYS A 11 35.37 -4.59 42.41
CA LYS A 11 35.03 -5.86 41.79
C LYS A 11 33.62 -6.27 42.27
N ARG A 12 32.58 -5.69 41.71
CA ARG A 12 31.21 -6.16 42.00
C ARG A 12 30.98 -7.49 41.32
N SER A 13 30.72 -8.51 42.11
CA SER A 13 30.27 -9.83 41.65
C SER A 13 28.83 -9.71 41.12
N LEU A 14 28.38 -10.63 40.25
CA LEU A 14 27.00 -10.74 39.81
C LEU A 14 26.00 -10.89 40.99
N SER A 15 26.49 -11.37 42.15
CA SER A 15 25.73 -11.45 43.39
C SER A 15 25.29 -10.07 43.89
N ASP A 16 26.11 -9.04 43.66
CA ASP A 16 25.91 -7.68 44.18
C ASP A 16 24.96 -6.84 43.33
N TRP A 17 24.47 -7.38 42.19
CA TRP A 17 23.59 -6.71 41.30
C TRP A 17 22.17 -6.63 41.87
N SER A 18 21.54 -5.47 41.71
CA SER A 18 20.11 -5.33 41.99
C SER A 18 19.30 -6.24 41.11
N LEU A 19 18.08 -6.60 41.53
CA LEU A 19 17.16 -7.40 40.75
C LEU A 19 16.90 -6.81 39.35
N ARG A 20 16.79 -5.46 39.26
CA ARG A 20 16.64 -4.74 37.99
C ARG A 20 17.83 -4.91 37.05
N GLN A 21 19.06 -4.89 37.57
CA GLN A 21 20.25 -5.10 36.76
C GLN A 21 20.34 -6.55 36.27
N LYS A 22 20.01 -7.53 37.12
CA LYS A 22 19.93 -8.95 36.72
C LYS A 22 18.88 -9.15 35.64
N ALA A 23 17.67 -8.62 35.83
CA ALA A 23 16.58 -8.72 34.86
C ALA A 23 16.98 -8.07 33.52
N GLY A 24 17.54 -6.86 33.52
CA GLY A 24 18.03 -6.19 32.31
C GLY A 24 19.10 -6.99 31.58
N PHE A 25 20.04 -7.59 32.29
CA PHE A 25 21.08 -8.45 31.68
C PHE A 25 20.46 -9.61 30.90
N PHE A 26 19.55 -10.35 31.52
CA PHE A 26 18.90 -11.50 30.87
C PHE A 26 18.01 -11.08 29.71
N VAL A 27 17.32 -9.93 29.82
CA VAL A 27 16.51 -9.39 28.73
C VAL A 27 17.38 -9.05 27.51
N PHE A 28 18.47 -8.30 27.68
CA PHE A 28 19.36 -7.98 26.56
C PHE A 28 20.02 -9.23 25.98
N LEU A 29 20.46 -10.16 26.83
CA LEU A 29 21.04 -11.43 26.37
C LEU A 29 20.04 -12.21 25.52
N ALA A 30 18.79 -12.31 25.96
CA ALA A 30 17.72 -12.95 25.19
C ALA A 30 17.44 -12.24 23.86
N LEU A 31 17.38 -10.91 23.84
CA LEU A 31 17.16 -10.14 22.61
C LEU A 31 18.30 -10.33 21.60
N PHE A 32 19.57 -10.32 22.03
CA PHE A 32 20.70 -10.63 21.14
C PHE A 32 20.65 -12.08 20.64
N ALA A 33 20.29 -13.04 21.50
CA ALA A 33 20.14 -14.43 21.09
C ALA A 33 19.00 -14.61 20.07
N ILE A 34 17.89 -13.87 20.19
CA ILE A 34 16.81 -13.84 19.22
C ILE A 34 17.30 -13.27 17.88
N CYS A 35 18.01 -12.14 17.88
CA CYS A 35 18.59 -11.56 16.65
C CYS A 35 19.49 -12.56 15.92
N ILE A 36 20.40 -13.23 16.66
CA ILE A 36 21.31 -14.24 16.11
C ILE A 36 20.52 -15.44 15.56
N GLY A 37 19.57 -15.95 16.35
CA GLY A 37 18.77 -17.12 15.98
C GLY A 37 17.94 -16.88 14.72
N MET A 38 17.24 -15.75 14.65
CA MET A 38 16.45 -15.36 13.47
C MET A 38 17.32 -15.16 12.23
N ALA A 39 18.47 -14.46 12.37
CA ALA A 39 19.38 -14.25 11.25
C ALA A 39 19.88 -15.58 10.66
N CYS A 40 20.30 -16.52 11.51
CA CYS A 40 20.74 -17.84 11.08
C CYS A 40 19.61 -18.69 10.50
N PHE A 41 18.41 -18.60 11.07
CA PHE A 41 17.25 -19.39 10.63
C PHE A 41 16.80 -19.00 9.21
N PHE A 42 16.70 -17.69 8.93
CA PHE A 42 16.18 -17.23 7.64
C PHE A 42 17.25 -17.14 6.54
N ASN A 43 18.53 -16.93 6.88
CA ASN A 43 19.55 -16.72 5.85
C ASN A 43 20.60 -17.86 5.78
N GLY A 44 20.43 -18.92 6.56
CA GLY A 44 21.43 -19.95 6.70
C GLY A 44 22.68 -19.47 7.45
N PHE A 45 23.76 -20.25 7.40
CA PHE A 45 25.00 -19.98 8.12
C PHE A 45 25.97 -19.17 7.28
N SER A 46 26.22 -17.90 7.67
CA SER A 46 27.23 -17.04 7.05
C SER A 46 28.23 -16.59 8.10
N MET A 47 29.43 -17.17 8.11
CA MET A 47 30.46 -16.91 9.13
C MET A 47 30.82 -15.41 9.27
N PRO A 48 31.08 -14.64 8.18
CA PRO A 48 31.44 -13.21 8.32
C PRO A 48 30.30 -12.40 8.96
N ASN A 49 29.05 -12.58 8.52
CA ASN A 49 27.90 -11.84 9.04
C ASN A 49 27.60 -12.22 10.49
N LEU A 50 27.72 -13.49 10.82
CA LEU A 50 27.54 -13.98 12.19
C LEU A 50 28.58 -13.42 13.13
N LEU A 51 29.87 -13.36 12.72
CA LEU A 51 30.94 -12.77 13.53
C LEU A 51 30.68 -11.30 13.84
N ILE A 52 30.19 -10.51 12.87
CA ILE A 52 29.83 -9.10 13.11
C ILE A 52 28.69 -9.02 14.15
N LEU A 53 27.63 -9.80 13.99
CA LEU A 53 26.50 -9.79 14.89
C LEU A 53 26.87 -10.21 16.32
N VAL A 54 27.68 -11.27 16.46
CA VAL A 54 28.20 -11.72 17.74
C VAL A 54 29.14 -10.67 18.37
N ALA A 55 30.00 -10.03 17.58
CA ALA A 55 30.87 -8.95 18.06
C ALA A 55 30.06 -7.78 18.62
N ILE A 56 29.00 -7.34 17.93
CA ILE A 56 28.09 -6.29 18.43
C ILE A 56 27.48 -6.72 19.77
N ALA A 57 26.98 -7.94 19.87
CA ALA A 57 26.38 -8.46 21.10
C ALA A 57 27.38 -8.52 22.25
N VAL A 58 28.59 -9.08 22.02
CA VAL A 58 29.64 -9.23 23.04
C VAL A 58 30.11 -7.86 23.53
N VAL A 59 30.39 -6.91 22.61
CA VAL A 59 30.83 -5.55 23.00
C VAL A 59 29.73 -4.84 23.79
N SER A 60 28.46 -4.94 23.35
CA SER A 60 27.34 -4.33 24.06
C SER A 60 27.16 -4.91 25.46
N MET A 61 27.20 -6.24 25.57
CA MET A 61 27.11 -6.91 26.88
C MET A 61 28.32 -6.62 27.80
N ALA A 62 29.51 -6.47 27.22
CA ALA A 62 30.69 -6.00 27.98
C ALA A 62 30.46 -4.59 28.54
N VAL A 63 29.93 -3.66 27.73
CA VAL A 63 29.56 -2.31 28.19
C VAL A 63 28.51 -2.37 29.31
N TYR A 64 27.53 -3.30 29.21
CA TYR A 64 26.52 -3.48 30.27
C TYR A 64 27.15 -3.92 31.60
N VAL A 65 27.99 -4.95 31.54
CA VAL A 65 28.56 -5.62 32.75
C VAL A 65 29.66 -4.79 33.41
N LEU A 66 30.52 -4.14 32.62
CA LEU A 66 31.69 -3.45 33.16
C LEU A 66 31.31 -2.27 34.07
N PRO A 67 31.84 -2.22 35.30
CA PRO A 67 31.57 -1.17 36.27
C PRO A 67 32.43 0.07 36.02
N PHE A 68 32.19 0.80 34.91
CA PHE A 68 32.84 2.08 34.63
C PHE A 68 31.84 3.23 34.60
N SER A 69 32.30 4.41 34.96
CA SER A 69 31.55 5.66 34.75
C SER A 69 32.28 6.51 33.71
N LEU A 70 31.48 7.07 32.78
CA LEU A 70 32.00 8.00 31.79
C LEU A 70 32.26 9.38 32.42
N HIS A 71 33.28 10.07 31.97
CA HIS A 71 33.48 11.48 32.27
C HIS A 71 32.30 12.32 31.77
N PRO A 72 31.89 13.41 32.46
CA PRO A 72 30.74 14.24 32.03
C PRO A 72 30.81 14.70 30.57
N ILE A 73 31.99 15.09 30.08
CA ILE A 73 32.19 15.48 28.68
C ILE A 73 31.89 14.29 27.74
N ALA A 74 32.38 13.09 28.06
CA ALA A 74 32.13 11.90 27.25
C ALA A 74 30.63 11.56 27.24
N LYS A 75 29.95 11.69 28.39
CA LYS A 75 28.47 11.52 28.44
C LYS A 75 27.75 12.53 27.52
N ALA A 76 28.17 13.80 27.54
CA ALA A 76 27.58 14.84 26.70
C ALA A 76 27.79 14.53 25.20
N VAL A 77 29.02 14.18 24.81
CA VAL A 77 29.38 13.85 23.43
C VAL A 77 28.56 12.64 22.95
N ILE A 78 28.48 11.57 23.72
CA ILE A 78 27.71 10.37 23.35
C ILE A 78 26.23 10.70 23.29
N THR A 79 25.70 11.54 24.20
CA THR A 79 24.29 11.99 24.18
C THR A 79 23.95 12.71 22.87
N ILE A 80 24.89 13.49 22.32
CA ILE A 80 24.72 14.16 21.03
C ILE A 80 24.81 13.17 19.85
N ILE A 81 25.71 12.19 19.91
CA ILE A 81 25.91 11.22 18.81
C ILE A 81 24.75 10.23 18.70
N LEU A 82 24.13 9.81 19.81
CA LEU A 82 23.14 8.73 19.79
C LEU A 82 21.87 9.04 18.95
N PRO A 83 21.30 10.26 18.92
CA PRO A 83 20.21 10.58 17.99
C PRO A 83 20.63 10.44 16.52
N THR A 84 21.83 10.88 16.16
CA THR A 84 22.40 10.69 14.82
C THR A 84 22.57 9.19 14.49
N ALA A 85 23.08 8.40 15.44
CA ALA A 85 23.19 6.95 15.27
C ALA A 85 21.81 6.29 15.07
N ALA A 86 20.78 6.73 15.78
CA ALA A 86 19.42 6.24 15.63
C ALA A 86 18.89 6.48 14.22
N PHE A 87 19.14 7.66 13.64
CA PHE A 87 18.80 7.98 12.25
C PHE A 87 19.46 6.98 11.27
N PHE A 88 20.79 6.86 11.31
CA PHE A 88 21.48 5.95 10.39
C PHE A 88 21.09 4.49 10.58
N LEU A 89 20.84 4.04 11.80
CA LEU A 89 20.40 2.67 12.06
C LEU A 89 19.01 2.39 11.48
N LEU A 90 18.08 3.36 11.55
CA LEU A 90 16.73 3.20 10.99
C LEU A 90 16.78 3.15 9.46
N GLU A 91 17.38 4.17 8.82
CA GLU A 91 17.39 4.29 7.36
C GLU A 91 18.13 3.12 6.71
N SER A 92 19.26 2.69 7.30
CA SER A 92 20.04 1.56 6.78
C SER A 92 19.30 0.21 6.82
N MET A 93 18.13 0.10 7.46
CA MET A 93 17.30 -1.10 7.39
C MET A 93 16.67 -1.29 6.00
N THR A 94 16.49 -0.23 5.24
CA THR A 94 15.73 -0.22 3.98
C THR A 94 16.55 0.23 2.77
N HIS A 95 17.60 1.04 2.96
CA HIS A 95 18.45 1.55 1.87
C HIS A 95 19.83 1.97 2.36
N VAL A 96 20.73 2.28 1.42
CA VAL A 96 22.07 2.79 1.69
C VAL A 96 22.03 4.32 1.69
N VAL A 97 22.06 4.92 2.88
CA VAL A 97 21.86 6.36 3.08
C VAL A 97 22.74 7.22 2.17
N TRP A 98 24.03 6.88 2.04
CA TRP A 98 24.99 7.68 1.26
C TRP A 98 24.83 7.58 -0.26
N GLU A 99 24.04 6.63 -0.76
CA GLU A 99 23.76 6.43 -2.17
C GLU A 99 22.43 7.05 -2.60
N THR A 100 21.53 7.31 -1.63
CA THR A 100 20.15 7.69 -1.93
C THR A 100 19.74 9.04 -1.36
N MET A 101 20.41 9.54 -0.32
CA MET A 101 20.03 10.79 0.36
C MET A 101 21.09 11.86 0.18
N GLU A 102 20.64 13.05 -0.20
CA GLU A 102 21.48 14.25 -0.19
C GLU A 102 21.65 14.81 1.23
N ILE A 103 22.67 15.66 1.41
CA ILE A 103 23.05 16.14 2.74
C ILE A 103 21.97 16.98 3.44
N ASP A 104 21.18 17.75 2.71
CA ASP A 104 20.08 18.55 3.25
C ASP A 104 18.94 17.67 3.75
N ALA A 105 18.59 16.60 3.04
CA ALA A 105 17.64 15.59 3.50
C ALA A 105 18.11 14.92 4.80
N VAL A 106 19.40 14.56 4.90
CA VAL A 106 20.00 14.01 6.14
C VAL A 106 19.86 15.04 7.27
N LEU A 107 20.21 16.30 7.03
CA LEU A 107 20.15 17.35 8.06
C LEU A 107 18.71 17.60 8.54
N LEU A 108 17.75 17.61 7.64
CA LEU A 108 16.32 17.77 7.98
C LEU A 108 15.82 16.60 8.84
N ASN A 109 16.20 15.36 8.53
CA ASN A 109 15.88 14.24 9.42
C ASN A 109 16.52 14.41 10.81
N LEU A 110 17.78 14.80 10.88
CA LEU A 110 18.44 15.04 12.17
C LEU A 110 17.72 16.11 13.00
N VAL A 111 17.15 17.15 12.40
CA VAL A 111 16.30 18.11 13.11
C VAL A 111 15.15 17.41 13.83
N PHE A 112 14.43 16.48 13.17
CA PHE A 112 13.38 15.69 13.80
C PHE A 112 13.90 14.90 15.00
N TYR A 113 15.01 14.16 14.85
CA TYR A 113 15.56 13.33 15.92
C TYR A 113 15.99 14.15 17.13
N TYR A 114 16.57 15.35 16.91
CA TYR A 114 16.97 16.23 18.01
C TYR A 114 15.79 16.93 18.65
N LEU A 115 14.77 17.36 17.92
CA LEU A 115 13.53 17.92 18.48
C LEU A 115 12.80 16.87 19.33
N PHE A 116 12.69 15.63 18.84
CA PHE A 116 12.11 14.52 19.59
C PHE A 116 12.90 14.22 20.87
N PHE A 117 14.22 14.11 20.78
CA PHE A 117 15.09 13.93 21.95
C PHE A 117 14.92 15.06 22.98
N LEU A 118 14.97 16.32 22.55
CA LEU A 118 14.84 17.50 23.43
C LEU A 118 13.47 17.56 24.11
N PHE A 119 12.41 17.24 23.39
CA PHE A 119 11.06 17.20 23.97
C PHE A 119 11.01 16.21 25.15
N PHE A 120 11.45 14.97 24.94
CA PHE A 120 11.45 13.99 26.02
C PHE A 120 12.49 14.29 27.11
N PHE A 121 13.58 15.00 26.80
CA PHE A 121 14.53 15.47 27.79
C PHE A 121 13.89 16.54 28.70
N PHE A 122 13.16 17.47 28.16
CA PHE A 122 12.43 18.46 28.97
C PHE A 122 11.28 17.80 29.76
N VAL A 123 10.59 16.83 29.20
CA VAL A 123 9.54 16.08 29.91
C VAL A 123 10.12 15.23 31.04
N SER A 124 11.15 14.42 30.80
CA SER A 124 11.71 13.48 31.79
C SER A 124 12.73 14.10 32.73
N GLY A 125 13.48 15.10 32.24
CA GLY A 125 14.64 15.68 32.91
C GLY A 125 15.88 14.75 32.96
N SER A 126 15.94 13.70 32.12
CA SER A 126 17.00 12.71 32.09
C SER A 126 17.37 12.35 30.65
N THR A 127 18.64 12.52 30.28
CA THR A 127 19.15 12.13 28.96
C THR A 127 18.95 10.63 28.68
N LYS A 128 19.14 9.81 29.71
CA LYS A 128 18.94 8.36 29.59
C LYS A 128 17.51 8.02 29.14
N ILE A 129 16.50 8.55 29.86
CA ILE A 129 15.09 8.25 29.55
C ILE A 129 14.75 8.74 28.14
N SER A 130 15.21 9.93 27.76
CA SER A 130 14.95 10.50 26.45
C SER A 130 15.60 9.69 25.32
N LEU A 131 16.84 9.25 25.51
CA LEU A 131 17.53 8.40 24.56
C LEU A 131 16.89 7.00 24.48
N ASP A 132 16.53 6.41 25.62
CA ASP A 132 15.84 5.11 25.62
C ASP A 132 14.52 5.20 24.82
N ILE A 133 13.72 6.26 25.03
CA ILE A 133 12.47 6.47 24.28
C ILE A 133 12.75 6.63 22.78
N LEU A 134 13.72 7.50 22.42
CA LEU A 134 14.07 7.73 21.01
C LEU A 134 14.54 6.44 20.33
N LEU A 135 15.49 5.73 20.93
CA LEU A 135 16.10 4.52 20.36
C LEU A 135 15.09 3.36 20.23
N ILE A 136 14.24 3.17 21.25
CA ILE A 136 13.20 2.13 21.20
C ILE A 136 12.15 2.47 20.14
N PHE A 137 11.69 3.72 20.12
CA PHE A 137 10.70 4.19 19.16
C PHE A 137 11.21 4.03 17.72
N THR A 138 12.42 4.53 17.42
CA THR A 138 13.00 4.46 16.08
C THR A 138 13.34 3.02 15.66
N MET A 139 13.77 2.15 16.59
CA MET A 139 13.96 0.72 16.33
C MET A 139 12.64 0.03 15.93
N ILE A 140 11.56 0.29 16.66
CA ILE A 140 10.25 -0.30 16.35
C ILE A 140 9.74 0.19 15.00
N VAL A 141 9.82 1.51 14.74
CA VAL A 141 9.41 2.10 13.47
C VAL A 141 10.23 1.56 12.30
N GLY A 142 11.56 1.47 12.45
CA GLY A 142 12.43 0.94 11.41
C GLY A 142 12.13 -0.52 11.06
N LEU A 143 11.95 -1.38 12.07
CA LEU A 143 11.55 -2.77 11.85
C LEU A 143 10.16 -2.90 11.22
N ALA A 144 9.19 -2.12 11.70
CA ALA A 144 7.85 -2.13 11.12
C ALA A 144 7.89 -1.68 9.65
N ASN A 145 8.60 -0.59 9.34
CA ASN A 145 8.76 -0.10 7.97
C ASN A 145 9.47 -1.12 7.06
N TYR A 146 10.52 -1.77 7.55
CA TYR A 146 11.20 -2.84 6.83
C TYR A 146 10.22 -3.96 6.42
N PHE A 147 9.42 -4.46 7.36
CA PHE A 147 8.46 -5.53 7.06
C PHE A 147 7.33 -5.05 6.13
N VAL A 148 6.83 -3.83 6.30
CA VAL A 148 5.80 -3.28 5.42
C VAL A 148 6.32 -3.14 3.99
N ILE A 149 7.54 -2.65 3.79
CA ILE A 149 8.17 -2.61 2.46
C ILE A 149 8.37 -4.03 1.89
N LEU A 150 8.77 -5.00 2.72
CA LEU A 150 8.95 -6.38 2.28
C LEU A 150 7.63 -7.00 1.78
N PHE A 151 6.50 -6.64 2.41
CA PHE A 151 5.20 -7.27 2.12
C PHE A 151 4.43 -6.59 0.99
N ARG A 152 4.50 -5.26 0.87
CA ARG A 152 3.69 -4.51 -0.10
C ARG A 152 4.50 -3.56 -1.01
N SER A 153 5.84 -3.62 -0.96
CA SER A 153 6.73 -2.74 -1.75
C SER A 153 6.54 -1.23 -1.52
N SER A 154 5.84 -0.83 -0.47
CA SER A 154 5.58 0.56 -0.08
C SER A 154 5.95 0.78 1.39
N PRO A 155 6.47 1.96 1.79
CA PRO A 155 6.75 2.29 3.18
C PRO A 155 5.48 2.43 4.02
N ILE A 156 5.65 2.58 5.34
CA ILE A 156 4.55 3.00 6.22
C ILE A 156 4.21 4.47 5.92
N LEU A 157 2.95 4.72 5.58
CA LEU A 157 2.40 6.03 5.29
C LEU A 157 1.56 6.54 6.47
N PRO A 158 1.34 7.86 6.61
CA PRO A 158 0.60 8.42 7.75
C PRO A 158 -0.79 7.81 7.98
N TRP A 159 -1.50 7.49 6.92
CA TRP A 159 -2.84 6.86 6.98
C TRP A 159 -2.82 5.38 7.35
N ASP A 160 -1.68 4.68 7.23
CA ASP A 160 -1.56 3.30 7.70
C ASP A 160 -1.79 3.16 9.21
N ILE A 161 -1.60 4.24 9.97
CA ILE A 161 -1.91 4.27 11.41
C ILE A 161 -3.40 3.95 11.64
N LEU A 162 -4.28 4.40 10.73
CA LEU A 162 -5.72 4.13 10.78
C LEU A 162 -6.02 2.67 10.45
N SER A 163 -5.12 1.99 9.76
CA SER A 163 -5.27 0.62 9.24
C SER A 163 -4.56 -0.45 10.07
N VAL A 164 -3.96 -0.11 11.20
CA VAL A 164 -3.20 -1.06 12.06
C VAL A 164 -4.05 -2.27 12.45
N GLY A 165 -5.34 -2.08 12.70
CA GLY A 165 -6.27 -3.18 13.00
C GLY A 165 -6.37 -4.17 11.83
N THR A 166 -6.52 -3.70 10.60
CA THR A 166 -6.56 -4.52 9.39
C THR A 166 -5.22 -5.24 9.16
N ALA A 167 -4.10 -4.53 9.29
CA ALA A 167 -2.77 -5.12 9.15
C ALA A 167 -2.54 -6.28 10.13
N ALA A 168 -3.04 -6.18 11.37
CA ALA A 168 -2.94 -7.24 12.36
C ALA A 168 -3.70 -8.52 11.96
N THR A 169 -4.82 -8.39 11.24
CA THR A 169 -5.62 -9.57 10.81
C THR A 169 -4.96 -10.36 9.69
N VAL A 170 -4.19 -9.70 8.83
CA VAL A 170 -3.50 -10.35 7.70
C VAL A 170 -2.05 -10.72 8.01
N ALA A 171 -1.50 -10.28 9.14
CA ALA A 171 -0.10 -10.51 9.53
C ALA A 171 0.29 -11.99 9.54
N ASN A 172 -0.62 -12.90 9.88
CA ASN A 172 -0.38 -14.34 9.89
C ASN A 172 -0.16 -14.95 8.49
N ASN A 173 -0.49 -14.22 7.43
CA ASN A 173 -0.31 -14.67 6.05
C ASN A 173 1.12 -14.41 5.53
N TYR A 174 1.93 -13.65 6.27
CA TYR A 174 3.26 -13.25 5.86
C TYR A 174 4.36 -13.95 6.66
N THR A 175 5.45 -14.28 6.00
CA THR A 175 6.65 -14.80 6.66
C THR A 175 7.56 -13.64 7.04
N PHE A 176 7.71 -13.40 8.33
CA PHE A 176 8.56 -12.34 8.89
C PHE A 176 10.03 -12.73 8.83
N SER A 177 10.66 -12.65 7.67
CA SER A 177 12.09 -12.93 7.50
C SER A 177 12.94 -11.68 7.73
N ILE A 178 14.08 -11.82 8.36
CA ILE A 178 15.06 -10.73 8.53
C ILE A 178 16.37 -11.10 7.88
N THR A 179 17.02 -10.14 7.23
CA THR A 179 18.37 -10.28 6.69
C THR A 179 19.42 -10.20 7.82
N TYR A 180 20.66 -10.64 7.56
CA TYR A 180 21.77 -10.41 8.49
C TYR A 180 21.97 -8.93 8.77
N LEU A 181 21.84 -8.06 7.77
CA LEU A 181 21.97 -6.62 7.93
C LEU A 181 20.94 -6.07 8.93
N VAL A 182 19.66 -6.40 8.77
CA VAL A 182 18.60 -5.93 9.67
C VAL A 182 18.80 -6.45 11.09
N ALA A 183 19.24 -7.71 11.25
CA ALA A 183 19.60 -8.24 12.57
C ALA A 183 20.79 -7.50 13.21
N GLN A 184 21.82 -7.15 12.44
CA GLN A 184 22.98 -6.38 12.89
C GLN A 184 22.59 -4.95 13.30
N LEU A 185 21.73 -4.28 12.53
CA LEU A 185 21.24 -2.94 12.83
C LEU A 185 20.35 -2.95 14.09
N THR A 186 19.50 -3.97 14.24
CA THR A 186 18.69 -4.16 15.45
C THR A 186 19.59 -4.38 16.67
N ALA A 187 20.61 -5.22 16.55
CA ALA A 187 21.61 -5.40 17.60
C ALA A 187 22.38 -4.10 17.90
N GLY A 188 22.63 -3.26 16.88
CA GLY A 188 23.19 -1.91 17.02
C GLY A 188 22.30 -1.01 17.87
N PHE A 189 20.98 -0.99 17.65
CA PHE A 189 20.03 -0.27 18.51
C PHE A 189 20.09 -0.76 19.97
N LEU A 190 20.13 -2.08 20.21
CA LEU A 190 20.26 -2.64 21.56
C LEU A 190 21.56 -2.17 22.22
N GLY A 191 22.67 -2.14 21.47
CA GLY A 191 23.94 -1.61 21.94
C GLY A 191 23.89 -0.12 22.30
N CYS A 192 23.22 0.69 21.48
CA CYS A 192 22.98 2.12 21.74
C CYS A 192 22.13 2.34 23.01
N ILE A 193 21.09 1.54 23.24
CA ILE A 193 20.26 1.59 24.47
C ILE A 193 21.12 1.24 25.70
N ILE A 194 21.96 0.21 25.63
CA ILE A 194 22.91 -0.12 26.71
C ILE A 194 23.86 1.04 26.99
N LEU A 195 24.41 1.66 25.94
CA LEU A 195 25.31 2.79 26.04
C LEU A 195 24.60 4.04 26.61
N ALA A 196 23.39 4.31 26.23
CA ALA A 196 22.55 5.38 26.80
C ALA A 196 22.40 5.23 28.31
N GLY A 197 22.34 3.97 28.80
CA GLY A 197 22.34 3.66 30.23
C GLY A 197 23.58 4.16 30.99
N LYS A 198 24.75 4.34 30.32
CA LYS A 198 25.97 4.92 30.89
C LYS A 198 26.03 6.45 30.78
N CYS A 199 25.12 7.07 29.98
CA CYS A 199 25.14 8.51 29.66
C CYS A 199 24.09 9.31 30.42
N ASN A 200 23.66 8.86 31.59
CA ASN A 200 22.64 9.54 32.37
C ASN A 200 23.12 10.91 32.89
N LEU A 201 22.65 11.98 32.26
CA LEU A 201 22.75 13.36 32.71
C LEU A 201 21.37 13.82 33.10
N HIS A 202 21.30 14.66 34.13
CA HIS A 202 20.01 15.20 34.62
C HIS A 202 19.91 16.69 34.27
N PHE A 203 18.68 17.14 34.09
CA PHE A 203 18.39 18.54 33.92
C PHE A 203 18.93 19.35 35.12
N PRO A 204 19.63 20.47 34.88
CA PRO A 204 20.25 21.24 35.97
C PRO A 204 19.27 21.62 37.09
N ALA A 205 19.72 21.56 38.32
CA ALA A 205 18.94 21.95 39.49
C ALA A 205 18.91 23.48 39.64
N ILE A 206 18.21 24.19 38.71
CA ILE A 206 18.12 25.66 38.68
C ILE A 206 17.40 26.20 39.92
N SER A 207 16.59 25.39 40.61
CA SER A 207 15.89 25.76 41.85
C SER A 207 15.80 24.58 42.81
N ALA A 208 15.87 24.85 44.12
CA ALA A 208 15.64 23.85 45.13
C ALA A 208 14.21 23.30 45.15
N LYS A 209 13.22 24.08 44.73
CA LYS A 209 11.79 23.69 44.70
C LYS A 209 11.50 22.84 43.45
N LYS A 210 11.03 21.61 43.66
CA LYS A 210 10.66 20.68 42.57
C LYS A 210 9.61 21.28 41.61
N THR A 211 8.63 22.03 42.16
CA THR A 211 7.58 22.69 41.38
C THR A 211 8.15 23.72 40.39
N ILE A 212 9.12 24.55 40.81
CA ILE A 212 9.75 25.55 39.94
C ILE A 212 10.52 24.86 38.81
N ARG A 213 11.27 23.77 39.13
CA ARG A 213 11.96 22.96 38.12
C ARG A 213 10.97 22.35 37.10
N GLY A 214 9.82 21.88 37.58
CA GLY A 214 8.74 21.36 36.72
C GLY A 214 8.18 22.43 35.79
N LEU A 215 7.92 23.64 36.32
CA LEU A 215 7.42 24.78 35.53
C LEU A 215 8.43 25.24 34.46
N ILE A 216 9.74 25.29 34.81
CA ILE A 216 10.79 25.64 33.84
C ILE A 216 10.83 24.62 32.71
N ARG A 217 10.78 23.33 33.02
CA ARG A 217 10.77 22.27 32.00
C ARG A 217 9.54 22.33 31.13
N LEU A 218 8.37 22.56 31.71
CA LEU A 218 7.12 22.78 30.95
C LEU A 218 7.25 23.98 30.02
N ALA A 219 7.78 25.11 30.50
CA ALA A 219 8.03 26.30 29.69
C ALA A 219 8.97 25.99 28.52
N LEU A 220 10.04 25.20 28.75
CA LEU A 220 10.93 24.76 27.67
C LEU A 220 10.26 23.84 26.66
N CYS A 221 9.36 22.95 27.09
CA CYS A 221 8.52 22.18 26.18
C CYS A 221 7.63 23.09 25.33
N CYS A 222 7.01 24.12 25.94
CA CYS A 222 6.19 25.09 25.20
C CYS A 222 7.02 25.91 24.19
N VAL A 223 8.22 26.33 24.57
CA VAL A 223 9.16 27.02 23.65
C VAL A 223 9.54 26.13 22.47
N LEU A 224 9.67 24.82 22.70
CA LEU A 224 10.01 23.86 21.62
C LEU A 224 8.89 23.68 20.58
N ILE A 225 7.65 24.03 20.93
CA ILE A 225 6.51 23.96 19.99
C ILE A 225 6.75 24.86 18.77
N ILE A 226 7.31 26.06 18.98
CA ILE A 226 7.52 27.03 17.90
C ILE A 226 8.47 26.47 16.82
N PRO A 227 9.73 26.07 17.15
CA PRO A 227 10.61 25.52 16.13
C PRO A 227 10.08 24.21 15.52
N SER A 228 9.33 23.39 16.28
CA SER A 228 8.67 22.21 15.73
C SER A 228 7.59 22.55 14.72
N ALA A 229 6.75 23.55 15.02
CA ALA A 229 5.72 24.05 14.10
C ALA A 229 6.35 24.68 12.85
N CYS A 230 7.40 25.50 13.01
CA CYS A 230 8.13 26.07 11.89
C CYS A 230 8.76 24.96 11.00
N TYR A 231 9.31 23.92 11.60
CA TYR A 231 9.88 22.78 10.88
C TYR A 231 8.82 22.02 10.07
N VAL A 232 7.67 21.71 10.68
CA VAL A 232 6.56 21.05 9.98
C VAL A 232 6.00 21.95 8.88
N HIS A 233 5.79 23.26 9.17
CA HIS A 233 5.35 24.22 8.17
C HIS A 233 6.31 24.32 6.98
N PHE A 234 7.62 24.29 7.23
CA PHE A 234 8.64 24.27 6.17
C PHE A 234 8.50 23.02 5.30
N LEU A 235 8.33 21.83 5.90
CA LEU A 235 8.15 20.58 5.17
C LEU A 235 6.83 20.51 4.36
N TYR A 236 5.85 21.34 4.72
CA TYR A 236 4.53 21.38 4.05
C TYR A 236 4.48 22.35 2.85
N GLN A 237 5.58 23.08 2.57
CA GLN A 237 5.60 23.98 1.41
C GLN A 237 5.48 23.16 0.12
N PRO A 238 4.56 23.52 -0.80
CA PRO A 238 4.35 22.77 -2.04
C PRO A 238 5.55 22.86 -3.01
N ASP A 239 6.31 23.95 -2.93
CA ASP A 239 7.49 24.25 -3.75
C ASP A 239 8.82 23.82 -3.09
N ILE A 240 8.77 22.98 -2.04
CA ILE A 240 9.97 22.58 -1.27
C ILE A 240 11.04 21.92 -2.14
N ALA A 241 10.64 21.18 -3.17
CA ALA A 241 11.55 20.54 -4.11
C ALA A 241 12.33 21.53 -4.99
N ASP A 242 11.86 22.78 -5.13
CA ASP A 242 12.52 23.80 -5.97
C ASP A 242 13.80 24.35 -5.31
N TYR A 243 13.94 24.22 -4.00
CA TYR A 243 15.07 24.76 -3.22
C TYR A 243 15.71 23.78 -2.23
N THR A 244 15.30 22.52 -2.25
CA THR A 244 15.91 21.42 -1.52
C THR A 244 16.08 20.21 -2.43
N SER A 245 16.81 19.19 -1.99
CA SER A 245 16.89 17.90 -2.67
C SER A 245 15.73 16.97 -2.35
N LEU A 246 14.71 17.44 -1.60
CA LEU A 246 13.58 16.61 -1.21
C LEU A 246 12.69 16.31 -2.41
N ASP A 247 12.32 15.05 -2.54
CA ASP A 247 11.31 14.61 -3.49
C ASP A 247 9.91 14.86 -2.90
N ASN A 248 9.06 15.56 -3.62
CA ASN A 248 7.66 15.78 -3.25
C ASN A 248 6.68 15.01 -4.15
N THR A 249 7.18 14.09 -4.99
CA THR A 249 6.37 13.26 -5.86
C THR A 249 5.70 12.14 -5.05
N LEU A 250 4.40 12.28 -4.85
CA LEU A 250 3.58 11.29 -4.13
C LEU A 250 3.44 9.97 -4.88
N PHE A 251 3.71 9.99 -6.17
CA PHE A 251 3.48 8.88 -7.08
C PHE A 251 4.35 7.66 -6.78
N THR A 252 5.54 7.86 -6.21
CA THR A 252 6.46 6.79 -5.84
C THR A 252 6.88 6.86 -4.37
N PRO A 253 5.99 6.49 -3.41
CA PRO A 253 6.28 6.60 -1.98
C PRO A 253 7.59 5.90 -1.59
N LYS A 254 7.89 4.76 -2.20
CA LYS A 254 9.13 4.02 -1.95
C LYS A 254 10.39 4.82 -2.32
N TYR A 255 10.35 5.56 -3.44
CA TYR A 255 11.45 6.42 -3.85
C TYR A 255 11.55 7.64 -2.94
N MET A 256 10.45 8.35 -2.73
CA MET A 256 10.36 9.51 -1.85
C MET A 256 10.92 9.22 -0.44
N PHE A 257 10.57 8.07 0.16
CA PHE A 257 11.07 7.70 1.48
C PHE A 257 12.57 7.35 1.49
N LYS A 258 13.12 6.83 0.39
CA LYS A 258 14.56 6.58 0.25
C LYS A 258 15.37 7.86 0.10
N THR A 259 14.85 8.85 -0.64
CA THR A 259 15.54 10.12 -0.90
C THR A 259 15.39 11.10 0.25
N ASN A 260 14.20 11.18 0.84
CA ASN A 260 13.89 12.14 1.92
C ASN A 260 14.21 11.61 3.31
N GLY A 261 14.33 10.29 3.50
CA GLY A 261 14.37 9.62 4.80
C GLY A 261 12.98 9.49 5.42
N PHE A 262 12.83 8.50 6.32
CA PHE A 262 11.52 8.07 6.83
C PHE A 262 10.71 9.19 7.49
N PHE A 263 11.26 9.90 8.48
CA PHE A 263 10.45 10.86 9.24
C PHE A 263 10.15 12.15 8.47
N VAL A 264 11.05 12.60 7.59
CA VAL A 264 10.80 13.76 6.72
C VAL A 264 9.69 13.40 5.73
N ALA A 265 9.80 12.29 5.01
CA ALA A 265 8.78 11.83 4.08
C ALA A 265 7.43 11.60 4.78
N PHE A 266 7.42 10.93 5.93
CA PHE A 266 6.20 10.69 6.72
C PHE A 266 5.52 11.99 7.16
N LEU A 267 6.28 13.01 7.58
CA LEU A 267 5.72 14.32 7.91
C LEU A 267 5.21 15.05 6.67
N MET A 268 5.94 15.02 5.56
CA MET A 268 5.48 15.62 4.30
C MET A 268 4.16 15.00 3.85
N ASP A 269 4.04 13.68 3.89
CA ASP A 269 2.81 12.96 3.52
C ASP A 269 1.65 13.22 4.49
N SER A 270 1.94 13.56 5.75
CA SER A 270 0.88 13.81 6.75
C SER A 270 0.00 15.03 6.40
N ARG A 271 0.45 15.93 5.52
CA ARG A 271 -0.39 17.00 4.98
C ARG A 271 -1.61 16.48 4.22
N TYR A 272 -1.52 15.28 3.64
CA TYR A 272 -2.57 14.65 2.83
C TYR A 272 -3.56 13.79 3.64
N LEU A 273 -3.48 13.81 4.96
CA LEU A 273 -4.54 13.26 5.81
C LEU A 273 -5.86 14.03 5.67
N ARG A 274 -5.80 15.24 5.13
CA ARG A 274 -6.94 16.05 4.78
C ARG A 274 -6.83 16.43 3.30
N ILE A 275 -7.93 16.28 2.57
CA ILE A 275 -8.05 16.70 1.18
C ILE A 275 -8.53 18.15 1.19
N ASP A 276 -7.80 19.01 0.51
CA ASP A 276 -8.18 20.41 0.32
C ASP A 276 -9.28 20.52 -0.76
N GLU A 277 -10.07 21.57 -0.69
CA GLU A 277 -11.08 21.87 -1.69
C GLU A 277 -10.41 22.16 -3.04
N PRO A 278 -10.91 21.57 -4.16
CA PRO A 278 -10.38 21.87 -5.49
C PRO A 278 -10.47 23.35 -5.85
N SER A 279 -9.59 23.81 -6.72
CA SER A 279 -9.61 25.19 -7.17
C SER A 279 -10.95 25.52 -7.87
N GLY A 280 -11.61 26.60 -7.45
CA GLY A 280 -12.91 27.00 -7.99
C GLY A 280 -14.10 26.20 -7.48
N TYR A 281 -13.89 25.33 -6.47
CA TYR A 281 -14.97 24.57 -5.86
C TYR A 281 -15.99 25.47 -5.18
N SER A 282 -17.26 25.17 -5.38
CA SER A 282 -18.39 25.54 -4.51
C SER A 282 -19.49 24.48 -4.67
N LYS A 283 -20.29 24.31 -3.62
CA LYS A 283 -21.45 23.37 -3.69
C LYS A 283 -22.43 23.72 -4.80
N GLU A 284 -22.64 25.02 -5.02
CA GLU A 284 -23.53 25.54 -6.06
C GLU A 284 -22.99 25.20 -7.45
N TYR A 285 -21.68 25.35 -7.67
CA TYR A 285 -21.06 25.01 -8.94
C TYR A 285 -21.09 23.49 -9.20
N ALA A 286 -20.74 22.67 -8.21
CA ALA A 286 -20.82 21.22 -8.33
C ALA A 286 -22.27 20.74 -8.66
N LYS A 287 -23.27 21.33 -8.02
CA LYS A 287 -24.68 21.04 -8.34
C LYS A 287 -25.05 21.49 -9.75
N SER A 288 -24.60 22.66 -10.22
CA SER A 288 -24.87 23.11 -11.58
C SER A 288 -24.28 22.18 -12.63
N LEU A 289 -23.06 21.65 -12.41
CA LEU A 289 -22.46 20.65 -13.31
C LEU A 289 -23.32 19.38 -13.41
N LEU A 290 -23.90 18.91 -12.29
CA LEU A 290 -24.83 17.78 -12.31
C LEU A 290 -26.18 18.15 -12.95
N ASP A 291 -26.69 19.37 -12.76
CA ASP A 291 -27.96 19.82 -13.33
C ASP A 291 -27.89 20.03 -14.83
N GLU A 292 -26.72 20.25 -15.39
CA GLU A 292 -26.48 20.26 -16.84
C GLU A 292 -26.56 18.86 -17.47
N GLN A 293 -26.42 17.80 -16.66
CA GLN A 293 -26.49 16.42 -17.13
C GLN A 293 -27.94 15.90 -17.16
N THR A 294 -28.21 15.05 -18.13
CA THR A 294 -29.51 14.42 -18.30
C THR A 294 -29.51 13.00 -17.75
N GLU A 295 -30.43 12.69 -16.85
CA GLU A 295 -30.70 11.31 -16.50
C GLU A 295 -31.39 10.60 -17.69
N THR A 296 -30.96 9.36 -17.97
CA THR A 296 -31.60 8.56 -19.02
C THR A 296 -32.46 7.47 -18.41
N SER A 297 -33.52 7.13 -19.06
CA SER A 297 -34.39 6.02 -18.64
C SER A 297 -33.85 4.69 -19.14
N SER A 298 -34.16 3.60 -18.44
CA SER A 298 -33.84 2.25 -18.92
C SER A 298 -34.52 1.98 -20.25
N THR A 299 -33.75 1.35 -21.15
CA THR A 299 -34.25 0.85 -22.46
C THR A 299 -34.38 -0.66 -22.49
N ALA A 300 -33.99 -1.34 -21.39
CA ALA A 300 -34.08 -2.79 -21.28
C ALA A 300 -35.53 -3.23 -21.11
N ASP A 301 -36.01 -4.13 -21.96
CA ASP A 301 -37.33 -4.77 -21.83
C ASP A 301 -37.38 -5.69 -20.60
N GLU A 302 -36.26 -6.32 -20.27
CA GLU A 302 -36.01 -7.17 -19.11
C GLU A 302 -34.62 -6.88 -18.55
N LEU A 303 -34.52 -6.64 -17.24
CA LEU A 303 -33.26 -6.38 -16.56
C LEU A 303 -32.40 -7.63 -16.53
N PRO A 304 -31.18 -7.62 -17.12
CA PRO A 304 -30.29 -8.78 -17.06
C PRO A 304 -29.63 -8.90 -15.65
N ASN A 305 -29.23 -10.10 -15.27
CA ASN A 305 -28.30 -10.24 -14.17
C ASN A 305 -26.94 -9.63 -14.55
N ILE A 306 -26.25 -9.06 -13.57
CA ILE A 306 -24.92 -8.48 -13.76
C ILE A 306 -23.98 -9.11 -12.73
N VAL A 307 -23.02 -9.88 -13.21
CA VAL A 307 -21.97 -10.53 -12.42
C VAL A 307 -20.65 -9.83 -12.71
N VAL A 308 -20.09 -9.20 -11.71
CA VAL A 308 -18.81 -8.48 -11.80
C VAL A 308 -17.76 -9.29 -11.06
N ILE A 309 -16.75 -9.74 -11.78
CA ILE A 309 -15.59 -10.45 -11.25
C ILE A 309 -14.38 -9.50 -11.31
N MET A 310 -13.95 -9.02 -10.17
CA MET A 310 -12.67 -8.35 -10.03
C MET A 310 -11.65 -9.37 -9.55
N ASP A 311 -10.78 -9.79 -10.45
CA ASP A 311 -9.86 -10.91 -10.20
C ASP A 311 -8.54 -10.42 -9.59
N GLU A 312 -8.23 -10.94 -8.42
CA GLU A 312 -7.04 -10.60 -7.65
C GLU A 312 -5.77 -10.79 -8.49
N CYS A 313 -5.01 -9.71 -8.65
CA CYS A 313 -3.70 -9.70 -9.31
C CYS A 313 -3.69 -10.29 -10.73
N PHE A 314 -4.83 -10.26 -11.46
CA PHE A 314 -4.91 -10.79 -12.82
C PHE A 314 -4.43 -9.76 -13.84
N SER A 315 -3.41 -10.12 -14.65
CA SER A 315 -2.93 -9.24 -15.73
C SER A 315 -2.31 -10.02 -16.88
N ASP A 316 -2.15 -9.37 -18.03
CA ASP A 316 -1.34 -9.88 -19.13
C ASP A 316 0.02 -9.17 -19.14
N PRO A 317 1.09 -9.78 -18.60
CA PRO A 317 2.41 -9.16 -18.56
C PRO A 317 3.07 -8.94 -19.93
N THR A 318 2.49 -9.45 -21.02
CA THR A 318 3.01 -9.21 -22.38
C THR A 318 2.93 -7.73 -22.79
N VAL A 319 2.09 -6.92 -22.10
CA VAL A 319 2.05 -5.46 -22.31
C VAL A 319 3.34 -4.76 -21.88
N LEU A 320 4.16 -5.41 -21.05
CA LEU A 320 5.41 -4.87 -20.49
C LEU A 320 6.62 -5.10 -21.39
N GLY A 321 6.55 -6.08 -22.25
CA GLY A 321 7.63 -6.44 -23.17
C GLY A 321 7.55 -7.87 -23.70
N ASP A 322 8.35 -8.16 -24.69
CA ASP A 322 8.34 -9.44 -25.37
C ASP A 322 8.96 -10.55 -24.51
N PHE A 323 8.24 -11.64 -24.33
CA PHE A 323 8.74 -12.92 -23.81
C PHE A 323 7.92 -14.08 -24.38
N SER A 324 8.40 -15.30 -24.21
CA SER A 324 7.68 -16.51 -24.64
C SER A 324 7.54 -17.50 -23.49
N CYS A 325 6.50 -18.32 -23.57
CA CYS A 325 6.26 -19.42 -22.64
C CYS A 325 6.27 -20.76 -23.36
N ASN A 326 6.25 -21.86 -22.59
CA ASN A 326 6.04 -23.22 -23.14
C ASN A 326 4.62 -23.38 -23.74
N GLU A 327 3.60 -22.71 -23.16
CA GLU A 327 2.23 -22.65 -23.65
C GLU A 327 1.61 -21.28 -23.28
N ASP A 328 0.46 -20.92 -23.89
CA ASP A 328 -0.28 -19.70 -23.52
C ASP A 328 -0.88 -19.88 -22.12
N PHE A 329 -0.73 -18.87 -21.28
CA PHE A 329 -1.17 -18.88 -19.89
C PHE A 329 -2.62 -18.38 -19.70
N MET A 330 -3.27 -17.85 -20.75
CA MET A 330 -4.69 -17.44 -20.70
C MET A 330 -5.38 -17.55 -22.07
N PRO A 331 -5.35 -18.74 -22.71
CA PRO A 331 -5.80 -18.88 -24.08
C PRO A 331 -7.30 -18.60 -24.27
N TYR A 332 -8.14 -18.93 -23.28
CA TYR A 332 -9.56 -18.70 -23.37
C TYR A 332 -9.90 -17.21 -23.23
N ILE A 333 -9.37 -16.54 -22.21
CA ILE A 333 -9.57 -15.10 -22.01
C ILE A 333 -9.02 -14.34 -23.22
N ARG A 334 -7.84 -14.73 -23.76
CA ARG A 334 -7.27 -14.12 -24.97
C ARG A 334 -8.23 -14.23 -26.15
N SER A 335 -8.91 -15.37 -26.32
CA SER A 335 -9.91 -15.53 -27.36
C SER A 335 -11.12 -14.57 -27.20
N LEU A 336 -11.47 -14.19 -25.96
CA LEU A 336 -12.49 -13.16 -25.69
C LEU A 336 -11.96 -11.76 -26.02
N LEU A 337 -10.70 -11.48 -25.71
CA LEU A 337 -10.06 -10.19 -26.01
C LEU A 337 -9.88 -9.96 -27.51
N ASP A 338 -9.72 -11.02 -28.30
CA ASP A 338 -9.53 -10.97 -29.75
C ASP A 338 -10.87 -10.77 -30.54
N GLY A 339 -11.98 -10.48 -29.86
CA GLY A 339 -13.27 -10.19 -30.50
C GLY A 339 -14.20 -11.38 -30.60
N ALA A 340 -14.49 -12.03 -29.48
CA ALA A 340 -15.52 -13.08 -29.41
C ALA A 340 -16.93 -12.47 -29.53
N PRO A 341 -17.92 -13.28 -30.04
CA PRO A 341 -19.33 -12.86 -30.10
C PRO A 341 -19.86 -12.40 -28.74
N ASN A 342 -20.75 -11.41 -28.77
CA ASN A 342 -21.37 -10.84 -27.58
C ASN A 342 -20.38 -10.36 -26.52
N THR A 343 -19.25 -9.82 -26.96
CA THR A 343 -18.13 -9.41 -26.07
C THR A 343 -17.66 -8.00 -26.40
N ILE A 344 -17.51 -7.20 -25.35
CA ILE A 344 -16.75 -5.95 -25.36
C ILE A 344 -15.47 -6.20 -24.58
N SER A 345 -14.30 -5.86 -25.14
CA SER A 345 -13.03 -6.20 -24.50
C SER A 345 -11.93 -5.17 -24.74
N GLY A 346 -10.89 -5.20 -23.91
CA GLY A 346 -9.74 -4.34 -24.08
C GLY A 346 -8.83 -4.29 -22.84
N HIS A 347 -8.20 -3.15 -22.65
CA HIS A 347 -7.32 -2.86 -21.53
C HIS A 347 -7.98 -1.88 -20.57
N LEU A 348 -8.13 -2.31 -19.30
CA LEU A 348 -8.57 -1.46 -18.23
C LEU A 348 -7.34 -0.84 -17.53
N TYR A 349 -7.37 0.47 -17.33
CA TYR A 349 -6.31 1.19 -16.62
C TYR A 349 -6.77 1.40 -15.17
N VAL A 350 -6.05 0.77 -14.26
CA VAL A 350 -6.26 0.89 -12.81
C VAL A 350 -5.30 1.90 -12.21
N SER A 351 -5.43 2.21 -10.92
CA SER A 351 -4.62 3.23 -10.24
C SER A 351 -3.64 2.64 -9.22
N VAL A 352 -3.53 1.33 -9.15
CA VAL A 352 -2.70 0.64 -8.13
C VAL A 352 -1.87 -0.48 -8.71
N LEU A 353 -0.79 -0.81 -8.00
CA LEU A 353 0.19 -1.79 -8.41
C LEU A 353 0.58 -2.68 -7.23
N GLY A 354 0.54 -3.99 -7.44
CA GLY A 354 1.03 -4.99 -6.49
C GLY A 354 0.27 -5.05 -5.16
N GLY A 355 -0.94 -4.48 -5.10
CA GLY A 355 -1.79 -4.44 -3.91
C GLY A 355 -2.72 -3.23 -3.90
N ASN A 356 -3.38 -2.97 -2.76
CA ASN A 356 -4.39 -1.92 -2.60
C ASN A 356 -5.66 -2.17 -3.43
N THR A 357 -6.07 -3.41 -3.55
CA THR A 357 -7.29 -3.88 -4.23
C THR A 357 -8.51 -3.01 -3.98
N ALA A 358 -8.68 -2.51 -2.74
CA ALA A 358 -9.78 -1.63 -2.36
C ALA A 358 -9.86 -0.31 -3.15
N ASN A 359 -8.76 0.13 -3.78
CA ASN A 359 -8.75 1.34 -4.61
C ASN A 359 -9.36 1.06 -5.99
N SER A 360 -9.10 -0.11 -6.58
CA SER A 360 -9.78 -0.55 -7.82
C SER A 360 -11.27 -0.82 -7.59
N GLU A 361 -11.63 -1.40 -6.41
CA GLU A 361 -13.05 -1.49 -5.99
C GLU A 361 -13.71 -0.11 -5.89
N PHE A 362 -13.01 0.85 -5.26
CA PHE A 362 -13.50 2.21 -5.12
C PHE A 362 -13.76 2.86 -6.47
N GLU A 363 -12.81 2.82 -7.39
CA GLU A 363 -12.97 3.40 -8.73
C GLU A 363 -14.14 2.76 -9.48
N TYR A 364 -14.23 1.44 -9.50
CA TYR A 364 -15.33 0.74 -10.17
C TYR A 364 -16.69 1.04 -9.54
N LEU A 365 -16.81 0.95 -8.22
CA LEU A 365 -18.11 1.04 -7.54
C LEU A 365 -18.65 2.47 -7.45
N THR A 366 -17.77 3.47 -7.32
CA THR A 366 -18.20 4.87 -7.15
C THR A 366 -18.19 5.68 -8.44
N GLY A 367 -17.34 5.30 -9.40
CA GLY A 367 -17.02 6.12 -10.56
C GLY A 367 -16.14 7.32 -10.22
N ASP A 368 -15.60 7.42 -9.01
CA ASP A 368 -14.62 8.40 -8.60
C ASP A 368 -13.20 7.87 -8.89
N SER A 369 -12.18 8.73 -9.04
CA SER A 369 -10.84 8.31 -9.44
C SER A 369 -9.81 8.54 -8.34
N MET A 370 -8.82 7.66 -8.26
CA MET A 370 -7.61 7.87 -7.44
C MET A 370 -6.73 9.01 -7.97
N ALA A 371 -6.98 9.52 -9.18
CA ALA A 371 -6.26 10.63 -9.80
C ALA A 371 -6.24 11.91 -8.96
N PHE A 372 -7.31 12.16 -8.20
CA PHE A 372 -7.50 13.36 -7.38
C PHE A 372 -7.30 13.12 -5.88
N LEU A 373 -6.84 11.92 -5.52
CA LEU A 373 -6.57 11.55 -4.15
C LEU A 373 -5.05 11.42 -3.90
N PRO A 374 -4.59 11.68 -2.68
CA PRO A 374 -3.17 11.53 -2.36
C PRO A 374 -2.67 10.13 -2.67
N SER A 375 -1.48 10.04 -3.26
CA SER A 375 -0.85 8.77 -3.60
C SER A 375 -0.76 7.85 -2.39
N GLY A 376 -1.07 6.57 -2.59
CA GLY A 376 -1.09 5.56 -1.53
C GLY A 376 -2.26 5.68 -0.55
N SER A 377 -3.17 6.65 -0.70
CA SER A 377 -4.38 6.71 0.12
C SER A 377 -5.31 5.52 -0.17
N ILE A 378 -6.13 5.18 0.82
CA ILE A 378 -7.10 4.09 0.75
C ILE A 378 -8.47 4.67 1.13
N PRO A 379 -9.29 5.09 0.16
CA PRO A 379 -10.58 5.75 0.42
C PRO A 379 -11.47 4.97 1.38
N TYR A 380 -11.50 3.65 1.29
CA TYR A 380 -12.26 2.77 2.18
C TYR A 380 -11.94 2.96 3.66
N GLN A 381 -10.72 3.36 3.99
CA GLN A 381 -10.26 3.51 5.36
C GLN A 381 -10.22 4.97 5.82
N GLN A 382 -10.05 5.91 4.89
CA GLN A 382 -9.79 7.31 5.20
C GLN A 382 -11.01 8.21 4.95
N TYR A 383 -11.73 8.01 3.85
CA TYR A 383 -12.69 9.01 3.37
C TYR A 383 -14.15 8.55 3.39
N LEU A 384 -14.41 7.26 3.21
CA LEU A 384 -15.78 6.73 3.17
C LEU A 384 -16.37 6.53 4.58
N ASN A 385 -16.59 7.65 5.28
CA ASN A 385 -17.12 7.64 6.64
C ASN A 385 -18.64 7.77 6.72
N LYS A 386 -19.30 8.16 5.61
CA LYS A 386 -20.75 8.33 5.47
C LYS A 386 -21.29 7.42 4.39
N TYR A 387 -22.58 7.53 4.08
CA TYR A 387 -23.18 6.92 2.91
C TYR A 387 -22.40 7.32 1.66
N ALA A 388 -22.04 6.33 0.84
CA ALA A 388 -21.24 6.54 -0.35
C ALA A 388 -22.08 6.24 -1.59
N LEU A 389 -22.28 7.23 -2.45
CA LEU A 389 -22.95 7.05 -3.73
C LEU A 389 -22.13 6.11 -4.62
N SER A 390 -22.79 5.08 -5.13
CA SER A 390 -22.16 4.02 -5.92
C SER A 390 -23.11 3.45 -6.96
N ILE A 391 -22.58 2.66 -7.88
CA ILE A 391 -23.43 1.88 -8.80
C ILE A 391 -24.39 0.95 -8.04
N VAL A 392 -24.01 0.50 -6.84
CA VAL A 392 -24.83 -0.40 -6.01
C VAL A 392 -26.14 0.26 -5.59
N SER A 393 -26.08 1.54 -5.16
CA SER A 393 -27.29 2.29 -4.82
C SER A 393 -28.22 2.46 -6.02
N HIS A 394 -27.64 2.72 -7.20
CA HIS A 394 -28.40 2.81 -8.44
C HIS A 394 -29.05 1.45 -8.83
N MET A 395 -28.30 0.34 -8.75
CA MET A 395 -28.86 -1.00 -8.99
C MET A 395 -30.01 -1.32 -8.05
N LYS A 396 -29.90 -0.95 -6.78
CA LYS A 396 -30.95 -1.14 -5.78
C LYS A 396 -32.22 -0.34 -6.10
N GLU A 397 -32.08 0.89 -6.59
CA GLU A 397 -33.22 1.72 -7.05
C GLU A 397 -33.90 1.11 -8.24
N LEU A 398 -33.18 0.41 -9.12
CA LEU A 398 -33.71 -0.32 -10.26
C LEU A 398 -34.35 -1.67 -9.87
N GLY A 399 -34.27 -2.09 -8.61
CA GLY A 399 -34.90 -3.33 -8.11
C GLY A 399 -34.00 -4.56 -8.13
N TYR A 400 -32.66 -4.41 -8.29
CA TYR A 400 -31.75 -5.51 -8.19
C TYR A 400 -31.55 -5.99 -6.74
N SER A 401 -31.43 -7.30 -6.56
CA SER A 401 -30.76 -7.85 -5.37
C SER A 401 -29.25 -7.61 -5.49
N THR A 402 -28.62 -7.06 -4.44
CA THR A 402 -27.21 -6.63 -4.51
C THR A 402 -26.36 -7.43 -3.52
N THR A 403 -25.39 -8.18 -4.02
CA THR A 403 -24.52 -9.06 -3.24
C THR A 403 -23.05 -8.73 -3.51
N ALA A 404 -22.28 -8.43 -2.46
CA ALA A 404 -20.82 -8.43 -2.51
C ALA A 404 -20.30 -9.79 -2.07
N MET A 405 -19.22 -10.28 -2.69
CA MET A 405 -18.58 -11.55 -2.37
C MET A 405 -17.07 -11.38 -2.26
N HIS A 406 -16.44 -12.06 -1.29
CA HIS A 406 -15.00 -12.12 -1.16
C HIS A 406 -14.58 -13.33 -0.32
N PRO A 407 -13.91 -14.36 -0.90
CA PRO A 407 -13.55 -15.60 -0.24
C PRO A 407 -12.40 -15.43 0.76
N TYR A 408 -12.45 -14.38 1.59
CA TYR A 408 -11.46 -14.06 2.61
C TYR A 408 -12.09 -13.37 3.83
N ASN A 409 -11.25 -12.77 4.70
CA ASN A 409 -11.70 -12.09 5.91
C ASN A 409 -12.51 -10.82 5.60
N ALA A 410 -13.73 -10.76 6.10
CA ALA A 410 -14.64 -9.62 5.93
C ALA A 410 -14.09 -8.28 6.44
N SER A 411 -13.17 -8.30 7.41
CA SER A 411 -12.55 -7.09 7.99
C SER A 411 -11.45 -6.47 7.10
N GLY A 412 -10.98 -7.19 6.08
CA GLY A 412 -10.00 -6.67 5.13
C GLY A 412 -10.50 -5.38 4.48
N TRP A 413 -9.66 -4.34 4.42
CA TRP A 413 -9.97 -3.04 3.86
C TRP A 413 -11.22 -2.35 4.43
N ASN A 414 -11.71 -2.74 5.61
CA ASN A 414 -12.96 -2.25 6.20
C ASN A 414 -14.22 -2.56 5.34
N ARG A 415 -14.17 -3.57 4.45
CA ARG A 415 -15.22 -3.90 3.48
C ARG A 415 -16.60 -4.01 4.09
N SER A 416 -16.74 -4.68 5.24
CA SER A 416 -18.03 -4.84 5.90
C SER A 416 -18.77 -3.51 6.12
N SER A 417 -18.05 -2.47 6.60
CA SER A 417 -18.64 -1.15 6.82
C SER A 417 -18.85 -0.38 5.52
N VAL A 418 -17.91 -0.52 4.58
CA VAL A 418 -17.96 0.23 3.31
C VAL A 418 -19.06 -0.29 2.40
N TYR A 419 -19.20 -1.60 2.25
CA TYR A 419 -20.25 -2.19 1.42
C TYR A 419 -21.65 -1.89 1.96
N GLU A 420 -21.80 -1.87 3.30
CA GLU A 420 -23.06 -1.40 3.92
C GLU A 420 -23.37 0.06 3.52
N LYS A 421 -22.36 0.95 3.58
CA LYS A 421 -22.51 2.37 3.20
C LYS A 421 -22.77 2.58 1.72
N MET A 422 -22.24 1.70 0.84
CA MET A 422 -22.49 1.70 -0.59
C MET A 422 -23.88 1.11 -0.98
N GLY A 423 -24.57 0.46 -0.04
CA GLY A 423 -25.92 -0.04 -0.23
C GLY A 423 -26.06 -1.51 -0.59
N PHE A 424 -24.99 -2.33 -0.51
CA PHE A 424 -25.14 -3.78 -0.71
C PHE A 424 -26.15 -4.38 0.26
N GLY A 425 -27.02 -5.25 -0.27
CA GLY A 425 -28.01 -5.98 0.52
C GLY A 425 -27.39 -7.06 1.40
N GLN A 426 -26.32 -7.69 0.91
CA GLN A 426 -25.53 -8.66 1.68
C GLN A 426 -24.06 -8.65 1.29
N PHE A 427 -23.21 -9.12 2.20
CA PHE A 427 -21.80 -9.37 1.96
C PHE A 427 -21.43 -10.78 2.39
N LEU A 428 -21.07 -11.63 1.44
CA LEU A 428 -20.61 -13.00 1.64
C LEU A 428 -19.09 -13.01 1.75
N SER A 429 -18.58 -13.32 2.90
CA SER A 429 -17.14 -13.53 3.14
C SER A 429 -16.82 -15.01 3.25
N LEU A 430 -15.57 -15.41 3.40
CA LEU A 430 -15.12 -16.80 3.52
C LEU A 430 -16.00 -17.67 4.46
N LYS A 431 -16.57 -17.08 5.51
CA LYS A 431 -17.43 -17.80 6.47
C LYS A 431 -18.78 -18.23 5.89
N ASN A 432 -19.19 -17.59 4.81
CA ASN A 432 -20.48 -17.81 4.16
C ASN A 432 -20.37 -18.71 2.92
N PHE A 433 -19.15 -18.96 2.44
CA PHE A 433 -18.91 -19.79 1.25
C PHE A 433 -19.17 -21.26 1.55
N HIS A 434 -19.90 -21.93 0.65
CA HIS A 434 -20.16 -23.36 0.68
C HIS A 434 -19.08 -24.11 -0.11
N HIS A 435 -18.58 -23.51 -1.19
CA HIS A 435 -17.46 -24.01 -2.00
C HIS A 435 -16.15 -23.51 -1.43
N GLY A 436 -15.31 -24.37 -0.92
CA GLY A 436 -14.10 -23.99 -0.19
C GLY A 436 -12.82 -24.67 -0.68
N GLU A 437 -12.82 -25.26 -1.88
CA GLU A 437 -11.67 -25.88 -2.49
C GLU A 437 -10.56 -24.85 -2.69
N GLN A 438 -9.36 -25.20 -2.21
CA GLN A 438 -8.23 -24.29 -2.20
C GLN A 438 -7.21 -24.65 -3.27
N LEU A 439 -6.71 -23.62 -3.95
CA LEU A 439 -5.45 -23.65 -4.68
C LEU A 439 -4.41 -22.85 -3.87
N ARG A 440 -3.29 -23.47 -3.58
CA ARG A 440 -2.36 -22.99 -2.55
C ARG A 440 -3.06 -22.88 -1.19
N LYS A 441 -3.25 -21.70 -0.63
CA LYS A 441 -3.89 -21.43 0.67
C LYS A 441 -5.18 -20.61 0.56
N TYR A 442 -5.61 -20.30 -0.64
CA TYR A 442 -6.78 -19.48 -0.91
C TYR A 442 -7.86 -20.31 -1.61
N VAL A 443 -9.11 -19.92 -1.47
CA VAL A 443 -10.20 -20.47 -2.26
C VAL A 443 -9.85 -20.30 -3.73
N SER A 444 -10.01 -21.36 -4.53
CA SER A 444 -9.74 -21.30 -5.96
C SER A 444 -10.82 -20.49 -6.69
N ASP A 445 -10.46 -19.86 -7.83
CA ASP A 445 -11.43 -19.15 -8.65
C ASP A 445 -12.53 -20.07 -9.15
N GLN A 446 -12.23 -21.33 -9.41
CA GLN A 446 -13.25 -22.33 -9.75
C GLN A 446 -14.31 -22.46 -8.64
N ALA A 447 -13.91 -22.63 -7.39
CA ALA A 447 -14.81 -22.76 -6.26
C ALA A 447 -15.54 -21.45 -5.96
N ASP A 448 -14.89 -20.31 -6.13
CA ASP A 448 -15.49 -18.98 -5.99
C ASP A 448 -16.58 -18.76 -7.05
N PHE A 449 -16.33 -19.14 -8.30
CA PHE A 449 -17.33 -19.01 -9.38
C PHE A 449 -18.49 -20.00 -9.24
N GLU A 450 -18.28 -21.17 -8.65
CA GLU A 450 -19.37 -22.08 -8.24
C GLU A 450 -20.28 -21.43 -7.18
N GLU A 451 -19.72 -20.71 -6.21
CA GLU A 451 -20.49 -19.92 -5.24
C GLU A 451 -21.25 -18.77 -5.90
N VAL A 452 -20.63 -18.06 -6.88
CA VAL A 452 -21.32 -17.03 -7.69
C VAL A 452 -22.53 -17.60 -8.40
N LEU A 453 -22.39 -18.78 -9.05
CA LEU A 453 -23.50 -19.47 -9.73
C LEU A 453 -24.61 -19.86 -8.75
N ASP A 454 -24.29 -20.32 -7.57
CA ASP A 454 -25.25 -20.66 -6.53
C ASP A 454 -26.05 -19.43 -6.07
N VAL A 455 -25.38 -18.30 -5.80
CA VAL A 455 -26.03 -17.03 -5.46
C VAL A 455 -26.96 -16.56 -6.58
N LEU A 456 -26.50 -16.64 -7.83
CA LEU A 456 -27.28 -16.26 -9.01
C LEU A 456 -28.53 -17.15 -9.19
N ASN A 457 -28.38 -18.46 -8.99
CA ASN A 457 -29.48 -19.41 -9.12
C ASN A 457 -30.54 -19.26 -8.00
N GLN A 458 -30.15 -18.85 -6.82
CA GLN A 458 -31.03 -18.58 -5.70
C GLN A 458 -31.78 -17.26 -5.80
N SER A 459 -31.32 -16.31 -6.64
CA SER A 459 -31.90 -15.01 -6.78
C SER A 459 -33.22 -15.08 -7.56
N THR A 460 -34.28 -14.50 -7.00
CA THR A 460 -35.62 -14.37 -7.61
C THR A 460 -35.76 -13.06 -8.40
N ASP A 461 -35.08 -12.03 -7.96
CA ASP A 461 -34.98 -10.72 -8.60
C ASP A 461 -33.76 -10.66 -9.50
N PRO A 462 -33.65 -9.70 -10.43
CA PRO A 462 -32.40 -9.45 -11.14
C PRO A 462 -31.25 -9.26 -10.14
N ALA A 463 -30.14 -9.96 -10.35
CA ALA A 463 -29.03 -9.97 -9.42
C ALA A 463 -27.88 -9.05 -9.89
N PHE A 464 -27.38 -8.20 -9.00
CA PHE A 464 -26.09 -7.54 -9.13
C PHE A 464 -25.11 -8.17 -8.14
N ILE A 465 -24.14 -8.90 -8.66
CA ILE A 465 -23.11 -9.58 -7.87
C ILE A 465 -21.77 -8.90 -8.13
N PHE A 466 -21.09 -8.45 -7.08
CA PHE A 466 -19.73 -7.93 -7.13
C PHE A 466 -18.82 -8.87 -6.35
N ASN A 467 -18.02 -9.65 -7.08
CA ASN A 467 -17.13 -10.65 -6.53
C ASN A 467 -15.66 -10.21 -6.66
N VAL A 468 -14.93 -10.23 -5.56
CA VAL A 468 -13.49 -9.97 -5.49
C VAL A 468 -12.79 -11.27 -5.13
N THR A 469 -12.04 -11.85 -6.06
CA THR A 469 -11.42 -13.16 -5.87
C THR A 469 -10.20 -13.10 -4.93
N MET A 470 -9.56 -14.24 -4.68
CA MET A 470 -8.40 -14.33 -3.78
C MET A 470 -7.31 -15.30 -4.25
N GLN A 471 -7.59 -16.17 -5.23
CA GLN A 471 -6.70 -17.25 -5.66
C GLN A 471 -5.28 -16.76 -5.97
N ASN A 472 -5.17 -15.67 -6.72
CA ASN A 472 -3.89 -15.21 -7.27
C ASN A 472 -3.08 -14.32 -6.33
N HIS A 473 -3.57 -14.07 -5.10
CA HIS A 473 -2.89 -13.23 -4.12
C HIS A 473 -1.46 -13.71 -3.81
N SER A 474 -0.54 -12.78 -3.68
CA SER A 474 0.88 -13.04 -3.35
C SER A 474 1.04 -13.84 -2.04
N SER A 475 2.20 -14.46 -1.74
CA SER A 475 3.47 -14.48 -2.46
C SER A 475 3.56 -15.70 -3.40
N TYR A 476 4.38 -15.56 -4.44
CA TYR A 476 4.53 -16.62 -5.47
C TYR A 476 5.76 -17.50 -5.22
N GLY A 477 6.48 -17.35 -4.12
CA GLY A 477 7.71 -18.08 -3.82
C GLY A 477 7.53 -19.36 -3.00
N THR A 478 6.43 -19.47 -2.27
CA THR A 478 6.17 -20.60 -1.34
C THR A 478 5.68 -21.82 -2.12
N PRO A 479 6.28 -23.01 -1.94
CA PRO A 479 5.76 -24.23 -2.52
C PRO A 479 4.51 -24.70 -1.76
N TYR A 480 3.58 -25.33 -2.48
CA TYR A 480 2.36 -25.93 -1.94
C TYR A 480 2.13 -27.30 -2.61
N ASP A 481 1.67 -28.29 -1.85
CA ASP A 481 1.42 -29.64 -2.32
C ASP A 481 0.23 -29.71 -3.32
N ASN A 482 -0.68 -28.75 -3.25
CA ASN A 482 -1.86 -28.63 -4.12
C ASN A 482 -1.68 -27.63 -5.27
N PHE A 483 -0.46 -27.21 -5.58
CA PHE A 483 -0.16 -26.32 -6.69
C PHE A 483 1.15 -26.71 -7.37
N THR A 484 1.06 -27.09 -8.64
CA THR A 484 2.23 -27.37 -9.48
C THR A 484 2.25 -26.39 -10.65
N PRO A 485 3.28 -25.53 -10.75
CA PRO A 485 3.42 -24.62 -11.90
C PRO A 485 3.55 -25.40 -13.21
N SER A 486 2.81 -25.00 -14.23
CA SER A 486 2.83 -25.60 -15.58
C SER A 486 3.41 -24.66 -16.63
N ILE A 487 3.37 -23.35 -16.37
CA ILE A 487 3.86 -22.33 -17.30
C ILE A 487 5.33 -22.02 -17.01
N GLU A 488 6.14 -22.11 -18.06
CA GLU A 488 7.56 -21.79 -18.01
C GLU A 488 7.89 -20.67 -19.01
N ALA A 489 8.19 -19.49 -18.48
CA ALA A 489 8.69 -18.37 -19.27
C ALA A 489 10.14 -18.62 -19.71
N LYS A 490 10.46 -18.23 -20.95
CA LYS A 490 11.76 -18.45 -21.59
C LYS A 490 12.43 -17.12 -21.87
N PHE A 491 13.60 -16.94 -21.27
CA PHE A 491 14.44 -15.75 -21.41
C PHE A 491 15.86 -16.15 -21.81
N LYS A 492 16.58 -15.25 -22.48
CA LYS A 492 17.96 -15.49 -22.92
C LYS A 492 18.98 -15.18 -21.82
N ASN A 493 18.68 -14.17 -20.99
CA ASN A 493 19.66 -13.54 -20.09
C ASN A 493 19.29 -13.61 -18.61
N THR A 494 18.08 -14.03 -18.23
CA THR A 494 17.57 -13.94 -16.86
C THR A 494 17.93 -15.16 -16.02
N LYS A 495 18.32 -14.92 -14.77
CA LYS A 495 18.82 -15.96 -13.86
C LYS A 495 17.72 -16.74 -13.13
N SER A 496 16.54 -16.16 -12.91
CA SER A 496 15.44 -16.81 -12.19
C SER A 496 14.09 -16.27 -12.63
N THR A 497 13.22 -17.19 -13.06
CA THR A 497 11.84 -16.92 -13.50
C THR A 497 10.81 -17.53 -12.56
N LYS A 498 11.24 -18.04 -11.39
CA LYS A 498 10.36 -18.82 -10.49
C LYS A 498 9.08 -18.08 -10.10
N TYR A 499 9.20 -16.81 -9.72
CA TYR A 499 8.02 -16.03 -9.30
C TYR A 499 7.08 -15.77 -10.47
N LEU A 500 7.62 -15.42 -11.63
CA LEU A 500 6.86 -15.21 -12.85
C LEU A 500 6.19 -16.52 -13.32
N ASN A 501 6.89 -17.63 -13.33
CA ASN A 501 6.32 -18.93 -13.74
C ASN A 501 5.15 -19.35 -12.83
N ASN A 502 5.31 -19.18 -11.52
CA ASN A 502 4.24 -19.47 -10.57
C ASN A 502 3.04 -18.54 -10.78
N TYR A 503 3.29 -17.24 -11.01
CA TYR A 503 2.26 -16.27 -11.32
C TYR A 503 1.49 -16.61 -12.59
N LEU A 504 2.20 -16.84 -13.72
CA LEU A 504 1.58 -17.20 -15.00
C LEU A 504 0.80 -18.53 -14.92
N SER A 505 1.28 -19.49 -14.12
CA SER A 505 0.56 -20.73 -13.89
C SER A 505 -0.76 -20.51 -13.14
N LEU A 506 -0.83 -19.54 -12.23
CA LEU A 506 -2.09 -19.17 -11.58
C LEU A 506 -3.06 -18.52 -12.56
N MET A 507 -2.57 -17.65 -13.48
CA MET A 507 -3.39 -17.08 -14.56
C MET A 507 -4.06 -18.18 -15.40
N LYS A 508 -3.36 -19.31 -15.62
CA LYS A 508 -3.93 -20.45 -16.34
C LYS A 508 -5.08 -21.11 -15.59
N TYR A 509 -5.01 -21.21 -14.26
CA TYR A 509 -6.12 -21.72 -13.46
C TYR A 509 -7.32 -20.78 -13.50
N THR A 510 -7.10 -19.45 -13.45
CA THR A 510 -8.16 -18.45 -13.63
C THR A 510 -8.79 -18.54 -15.02
N ASP A 511 -7.98 -18.69 -16.09
CA ASP A 511 -8.47 -18.85 -17.46
C ASP A 511 -9.44 -20.04 -17.61
N ASP A 512 -9.06 -21.18 -17.00
CA ASP A 512 -9.90 -22.39 -16.98
C ASP A 512 -11.19 -22.17 -16.16
N ALA A 513 -11.13 -21.46 -15.04
CA ALA A 513 -12.28 -21.12 -14.21
C ALA A 513 -13.26 -20.15 -14.91
N VAL A 514 -12.73 -19.13 -15.61
CA VAL A 514 -13.54 -18.23 -16.45
C VAL A 514 -14.25 -18.98 -17.56
N LYS A 515 -13.54 -19.89 -18.23
CA LYS A 515 -14.14 -20.77 -19.25
C LYS A 515 -15.31 -21.58 -18.68
N TYR A 516 -15.14 -22.15 -17.49
CA TYR A 516 -16.22 -22.87 -16.81
C TYR A 516 -17.41 -21.95 -16.53
N LEU A 517 -17.19 -20.80 -15.89
CA LEU A 517 -18.27 -19.85 -15.56
C LEU A 517 -19.10 -19.45 -16.79
N LEU A 518 -18.42 -19.03 -17.87
CA LEU A 518 -19.11 -18.60 -19.08
C LEU A 518 -19.81 -19.75 -19.81
N THR A 519 -19.28 -20.98 -19.70
CA THR A 519 -19.93 -22.18 -20.25
C THR A 519 -21.26 -22.47 -19.53
N GLU A 520 -21.27 -22.43 -18.19
CA GLU A 520 -22.49 -22.63 -17.39
C GLU A 520 -23.53 -21.53 -17.68
N LEU A 521 -23.09 -20.27 -17.75
CA LEU A 521 -23.98 -19.15 -18.01
C LEU A 521 -24.53 -19.12 -19.46
N SER A 522 -23.77 -19.64 -20.43
CA SER A 522 -24.22 -19.81 -21.81
C SER A 522 -25.40 -20.80 -21.94
N ALA A 523 -25.47 -21.75 -21.00
CA ALA A 523 -26.60 -22.72 -20.95
C ALA A 523 -27.80 -22.21 -20.15
N SER A 524 -27.72 -21.02 -19.53
CA SER A 524 -28.79 -20.43 -18.72
C SER A 524 -29.80 -19.68 -19.57
N ASP A 525 -31.10 -19.84 -19.24
CA ASP A 525 -32.19 -19.06 -19.86
C ASP A 525 -32.31 -17.63 -19.32
N LYS A 526 -31.63 -17.31 -18.21
CA LYS A 526 -31.62 -15.96 -17.63
C LYS A 526 -30.60 -15.09 -18.34
N LYS A 527 -31.03 -13.95 -18.87
CA LYS A 527 -30.11 -12.95 -19.44
C LYS A 527 -29.08 -12.54 -18.38
N THR A 528 -27.81 -12.71 -18.71
CA THR A 528 -26.71 -12.41 -17.78
C THR A 528 -25.57 -11.73 -18.51
N ILE A 529 -25.07 -10.68 -17.91
CA ILE A 529 -23.80 -9.98 -18.27
C ILE A 529 -22.75 -10.38 -17.26
N VAL A 530 -21.56 -10.76 -17.74
CA VAL A 530 -20.37 -10.95 -16.92
C VAL A 530 -19.36 -9.87 -17.26
N VAL A 531 -18.90 -9.18 -16.25
CA VAL A 531 -17.81 -8.21 -16.31
C VAL A 531 -16.62 -8.82 -15.60
N PHE A 532 -15.50 -8.98 -16.29
CA PHE A 532 -14.27 -9.52 -15.73
C PHE A 532 -13.12 -8.53 -15.92
N PHE A 533 -12.36 -8.27 -14.88
CA PHE A 533 -11.14 -7.47 -14.95
C PHE A 533 -10.19 -7.79 -13.77
N GLY A 534 -8.89 -7.57 -13.99
CA GLY A 534 -7.91 -7.63 -12.91
C GLY A 534 -7.94 -6.38 -12.03
N ASP A 535 -7.67 -6.50 -10.74
CA ASP A 535 -7.60 -5.37 -9.83
C ASP A 535 -6.30 -4.58 -9.93
N HIS A 536 -5.19 -5.24 -10.25
CA HIS A 536 -3.86 -4.66 -10.48
C HIS A 536 -2.87 -5.68 -11.06
N GLN A 537 -1.75 -5.21 -11.58
CA GLN A 537 -0.62 -6.06 -11.95
C GLN A 537 0.17 -6.51 -10.69
N PRO A 538 0.97 -7.60 -10.81
CA PRO A 538 1.79 -8.08 -9.70
C PRO A 538 2.94 -7.12 -9.38
N ASN A 539 3.54 -7.31 -8.20
CA ASN A 539 4.71 -6.55 -7.75
C ASN A 539 5.91 -6.68 -8.70
N ASP A 540 6.81 -5.68 -8.64
CA ASP A 540 8.00 -5.55 -9.49
C ASP A 540 8.85 -6.82 -9.54
N TYR A 541 9.08 -7.48 -8.40
CA TYR A 541 9.91 -8.69 -8.33
C TYR A 541 9.36 -9.88 -9.16
N VAL A 542 8.09 -9.84 -9.56
CA VAL A 542 7.47 -10.88 -10.40
C VAL A 542 7.78 -10.62 -11.87
N VAL A 543 7.74 -9.36 -12.30
CA VAL A 543 7.87 -8.94 -13.70
C VAL A 543 9.26 -8.43 -14.08
N GLU A 544 10.15 -8.22 -13.09
CA GLU A 544 11.55 -7.81 -13.31
C GLU A 544 12.26 -8.62 -14.43
N PRO A 545 12.07 -9.96 -14.55
CA PRO A 545 12.65 -10.72 -15.66
C PRO A 545 12.23 -10.24 -17.06
N ILE A 546 11.02 -9.70 -17.21
CA ILE A 546 10.53 -9.17 -18.50
C ILE A 546 11.25 -7.87 -18.81
N TYR A 547 11.41 -6.99 -17.82
CA TYR A 547 12.15 -5.73 -17.96
C TYR A 547 13.61 -5.96 -18.33
N GLU A 548 14.30 -6.89 -17.62
CA GLU A 548 15.69 -7.26 -17.91
C GLU A 548 15.86 -7.79 -19.34
N GLU A 549 14.97 -8.67 -19.83
CA GLU A 549 15.04 -9.25 -21.18
C GLU A 549 14.87 -8.19 -22.28
N ASN A 550 14.02 -7.18 -22.02
CA ASN A 550 13.72 -6.10 -22.98
C ASN A 550 14.64 -4.89 -22.83
N GLY A 551 15.63 -4.94 -21.93
CA GLY A 551 16.57 -3.84 -21.69
C GLY A 551 15.93 -2.59 -21.07
N LEU A 552 14.82 -2.75 -20.34
CA LEU A 552 14.09 -1.69 -19.66
C LEU A 552 14.52 -1.61 -18.19
N ASP A 553 14.40 -0.44 -17.58
CA ASP A 553 14.69 -0.22 -16.16
C ASP A 553 13.41 0.00 -15.37
N ILE A 554 13.02 -1.00 -14.59
CA ILE A 554 11.80 -0.95 -13.75
C ILE A 554 11.83 0.15 -12.69
N ASN A 555 13.01 0.69 -12.35
CA ASN A 555 13.16 1.77 -11.38
C ASN A 555 13.18 3.17 -12.03
N ASN A 556 13.24 3.27 -13.36
CA ASN A 556 13.29 4.53 -14.10
C ASN A 556 12.40 4.47 -15.35
N GLN A 557 11.10 4.40 -15.11
CA GLN A 557 10.07 4.22 -16.14
C GLN A 557 9.65 5.56 -16.75
N THR A 558 9.47 5.59 -18.06
CA THR A 558 8.77 6.67 -18.75
C THR A 558 7.29 6.69 -18.36
N LEU A 559 6.57 7.78 -18.65
CA LEU A 559 5.13 7.86 -18.39
C LEU A 559 4.34 6.76 -19.11
N GLU A 560 4.70 6.44 -20.34
CA GLU A 560 4.07 5.36 -21.10
C GLU A 560 4.30 3.99 -20.44
N GLU A 561 5.52 3.71 -19.98
CA GLU A 561 5.84 2.46 -19.26
C GLU A 561 5.09 2.39 -17.91
N GLN A 562 4.96 3.51 -17.21
CA GLN A 562 4.13 3.59 -16.01
C GLN A 562 2.66 3.30 -16.31
N GLN A 563 2.10 3.85 -17.38
CA GLN A 563 0.72 3.54 -17.80
C GLN A 563 0.55 2.07 -18.22
N LYS A 564 1.55 1.46 -18.88
CA LYS A 564 1.55 0.01 -19.18
C LYS A 564 1.52 -0.85 -17.91
N ARG A 565 2.14 -0.38 -16.81
CA ARG A 565 2.07 -1.04 -15.49
C ARG A 565 0.68 -0.95 -14.84
N GLN A 566 -0.19 -0.06 -15.30
CA GLN A 566 -1.57 0.07 -14.83
C GLN A 566 -2.57 -0.70 -15.70
N GLN A 567 -2.14 -1.30 -16.81
CA GLN A 567 -3.02 -2.03 -17.71
C GLN A 567 -3.32 -3.44 -17.19
N VAL A 568 -4.61 -3.78 -17.13
CA VAL A 568 -5.10 -5.14 -16.90
C VAL A 568 -6.12 -5.49 -18.00
N PRO A 569 -6.26 -6.75 -18.40
CA PRO A 569 -7.29 -7.13 -19.35
C PRO A 569 -8.67 -7.01 -18.73
N PHE A 570 -9.66 -6.63 -19.54
CA PHE A 570 -11.06 -6.70 -19.16
C PHE A 570 -11.93 -7.17 -20.31
N PHE A 571 -13.09 -7.75 -19.97
CA PHE A 571 -14.16 -7.99 -20.91
C PHE A 571 -15.53 -7.82 -20.24
N ILE A 572 -16.54 -7.47 -21.07
CA ILE A 572 -17.96 -7.52 -20.76
C ILE A 572 -18.54 -8.54 -21.75
N TRP A 573 -19.00 -9.67 -21.24
CA TRP A 573 -19.62 -10.73 -22.03
C TRP A 573 -21.07 -10.90 -21.63
N ALA A 574 -21.92 -11.23 -22.60
CA ALA A 574 -23.32 -11.57 -22.34
C ALA A 574 -23.71 -12.92 -22.98
N ASN A 575 -24.63 -13.63 -22.35
CA ASN A 575 -25.26 -14.82 -22.96
C ASN A 575 -26.41 -14.48 -23.93
N TYR A 576 -26.48 -13.24 -24.35
CA TYR A 576 -27.42 -12.73 -25.34
C TYR A 576 -26.75 -11.65 -26.20
N ASP A 577 -27.39 -11.26 -27.31
CA ASP A 577 -26.78 -10.31 -28.26
C ASP A 577 -26.58 -8.94 -27.64
N ILE A 578 -25.34 -8.48 -27.67
CA ILE A 578 -24.89 -7.12 -27.32
C ILE A 578 -24.00 -6.57 -28.44
N GLU A 579 -23.83 -5.26 -28.48
CA GLU A 579 -22.88 -4.61 -29.39
C GLU A 579 -21.44 -5.05 -29.04
N GLU A 580 -20.70 -5.47 -30.06
CA GLU A 580 -19.33 -5.99 -29.91
C GLU A 580 -18.32 -4.85 -30.09
N GLU A 581 -17.30 -4.81 -29.24
CA GLU A 581 -16.20 -3.84 -29.32
C GLU A 581 -14.91 -4.50 -28.81
N SER A 582 -13.79 -4.28 -29.47
CA SER A 582 -12.48 -4.83 -29.06
C SER A 582 -11.42 -3.75 -29.00
N ASN A 583 -10.33 -4.03 -28.25
CA ASN A 583 -9.20 -3.12 -28.05
C ASN A 583 -9.59 -1.77 -27.40
N LEU A 584 -10.63 -1.76 -26.58
CA LEU A 584 -11.06 -0.58 -25.87
C LEU A 584 -10.01 -0.22 -24.78
N ALA A 585 -9.62 1.04 -24.73
CA ALA A 585 -8.87 1.61 -23.61
C ALA A 585 -9.84 2.34 -22.69
N LEU A 586 -9.90 1.96 -21.43
CA LEU A 586 -10.83 2.55 -20.46
C LEU A 586 -10.22 2.51 -19.05
N SER A 587 -10.44 3.54 -18.23
CA SER A 587 -10.06 3.45 -16.81
C SER A 587 -11.20 2.90 -15.93
N ALA A 588 -10.81 2.36 -14.77
CA ALA A 588 -11.69 1.62 -13.87
C ALA A 588 -12.92 2.43 -13.41
N ASN A 589 -12.77 3.73 -13.22
CA ASN A 589 -13.85 4.66 -12.84
C ASN A 589 -14.97 4.80 -13.87
N TYR A 590 -14.74 4.47 -15.14
CA TYR A 590 -15.77 4.52 -16.19
C TYR A 590 -16.46 3.18 -16.42
N LEU A 591 -15.84 2.06 -15.99
CA LEU A 591 -16.29 0.72 -16.36
C LEU A 591 -17.72 0.44 -15.89
N SER A 592 -18.11 0.83 -14.67
CA SER A 592 -19.48 0.62 -14.19
C SER A 592 -20.53 1.40 -15.00
N THR A 593 -20.18 2.60 -15.51
CA THR A 593 -21.02 3.39 -16.42
C THR A 593 -21.15 2.70 -17.78
N LYS A 594 -20.07 2.15 -18.34
CA LYS A 594 -20.09 1.36 -19.58
C LYS A 594 -20.99 0.13 -19.42
N VAL A 595 -20.88 -0.58 -18.29
CA VAL A 595 -21.74 -1.73 -17.97
C VAL A 595 -23.22 -1.34 -17.92
N ALA A 596 -23.56 -0.23 -17.27
CA ALA A 596 -24.95 0.26 -17.24
C ALA A 596 -25.49 0.54 -18.64
N LYS A 597 -24.68 1.14 -19.53
CA LYS A 597 -25.06 1.36 -20.95
C LYS A 597 -25.31 0.04 -21.69
N VAL A 598 -24.39 -0.91 -21.58
CA VAL A 598 -24.50 -2.24 -22.24
C VAL A 598 -25.70 -3.01 -21.73
N ALA A 599 -25.99 -2.93 -20.45
CA ALA A 599 -27.19 -3.56 -19.85
C ALA A 599 -28.51 -2.84 -20.19
N GLY A 600 -28.48 -1.74 -20.94
CA GLY A 600 -29.64 -0.94 -21.26
C GLY A 600 -30.25 -0.24 -20.04
N LEU A 601 -29.52 -0.04 -18.98
CA LEU A 601 -29.98 0.65 -17.78
C LEU A 601 -29.95 2.17 -18.01
N GLY A 602 -30.86 2.89 -17.33
CA GLY A 602 -30.77 4.35 -17.29
C GLY A 602 -29.51 4.82 -16.55
N LEU A 603 -28.96 5.95 -16.95
CA LEU A 603 -27.83 6.57 -16.32
C LEU A 603 -28.24 7.67 -15.36
N THR A 604 -27.65 7.73 -14.19
CA THR A 604 -27.74 8.88 -13.30
C THR A 604 -27.05 10.11 -13.94
N LYS A 605 -27.29 11.30 -13.44
CA LYS A 605 -26.60 12.53 -13.91
C LYS A 605 -25.07 12.38 -13.85
N TYR A 606 -24.54 11.80 -12.79
CA TYR A 606 -23.11 11.58 -12.66
C TYR A 606 -22.54 10.56 -13.66
N GLN A 607 -23.26 9.47 -13.90
CA GLN A 607 -22.88 8.50 -14.93
C GLN A 607 -22.98 9.11 -16.35
N SER A 608 -23.95 10.00 -16.60
CA SER A 608 -24.00 10.75 -17.86
C SER A 608 -22.80 11.66 -18.05
N PHE A 609 -22.34 12.34 -16.99
CA PHE A 609 -21.08 13.10 -17.02
C PHE A 609 -19.88 12.20 -17.32
N LEU A 610 -19.73 11.08 -16.61
CA LEU A 610 -18.63 10.13 -16.84
C LEU A 610 -18.65 9.54 -18.24
N SER A 611 -19.84 9.24 -18.78
CA SER A 611 -19.98 8.73 -20.14
C SER A 611 -19.50 9.72 -21.20
N GLN A 612 -19.84 11.01 -21.05
CA GLN A 612 -19.36 12.06 -21.98
C GLN A 612 -17.86 12.31 -21.82
N MET A 613 -17.38 12.34 -20.56
CA MET A 613 -15.96 12.54 -20.29
C MET A 613 -15.09 11.42 -20.88
N SER A 614 -15.55 10.16 -20.81
CA SER A 614 -14.82 9.01 -21.36
C SER A 614 -14.66 9.04 -22.89
N GLU A 615 -15.46 9.82 -23.60
CA GLU A 615 -15.33 10.03 -25.05
C GLU A 615 -14.20 11.02 -25.39
N VAL A 616 -13.80 11.88 -24.44
CA VAL A 616 -12.71 12.85 -24.59
C VAL A 616 -11.44 12.37 -23.89
N LEU A 617 -11.60 11.79 -22.70
CA LEU A 617 -10.52 11.29 -21.84
C LEU A 617 -10.82 9.83 -21.46
N PRO A 618 -10.51 8.86 -22.32
CA PRO A 618 -10.85 7.45 -22.08
C PRO A 618 -10.14 6.86 -20.84
N VAL A 619 -9.02 7.41 -20.46
CA VAL A 619 -8.27 6.98 -19.28
C VAL A 619 -7.94 8.16 -18.38
N VAL A 620 -8.35 8.06 -17.11
CA VAL A 620 -7.94 8.97 -16.02
C VAL A 620 -7.66 8.13 -14.79
N ASN A 621 -6.40 8.08 -14.35
CA ASN A 621 -5.95 7.28 -13.21
C ASN A 621 -4.90 8.03 -12.36
N ALA A 622 -4.39 7.39 -11.31
CA ALA A 622 -3.39 7.99 -10.42
C ALA A 622 -2.06 8.37 -11.10
N VAL A 623 -1.76 7.83 -12.29
CA VAL A 623 -0.55 8.13 -13.07
C VAL A 623 -0.73 9.40 -13.90
N GLY A 624 -1.94 9.61 -14.44
CA GLY A 624 -2.24 10.70 -15.35
C GLY A 624 -3.50 10.43 -16.18
N TYR A 625 -3.49 10.85 -17.42
CA TYR A 625 -4.56 10.54 -18.37
C TYR A 625 -4.00 10.11 -19.72
N VAL A 626 -4.82 9.39 -20.48
CA VAL A 626 -4.54 9.06 -21.88
C VAL A 626 -5.64 9.68 -22.72
N ASP A 627 -5.25 10.40 -23.78
CA ASP A 627 -6.17 11.02 -24.71
C ASP A 627 -6.73 10.04 -25.76
N THR A 628 -7.59 10.51 -26.62
CA THR A 628 -8.21 9.70 -27.69
C THR A 628 -7.23 9.21 -28.74
N ASP A 629 -6.05 9.84 -28.88
CA ASP A 629 -4.97 9.42 -29.78
C ASP A 629 -4.05 8.37 -29.12
N GLY A 630 -4.28 8.03 -27.86
CA GLY A 630 -3.49 7.08 -27.07
C GLY A 630 -2.23 7.66 -26.47
N THR A 631 -2.10 9.01 -26.45
CA THR A 631 -0.94 9.68 -25.86
C THR A 631 -1.10 9.83 -24.35
N CYS A 632 -0.04 9.52 -23.62
CA CYS A 632 -0.03 9.61 -22.15
C CYS A 632 0.42 11.00 -21.68
N HIS A 633 -0.30 11.58 -20.72
CA HIS A 633 -0.04 12.90 -20.14
C HIS A 633 -0.11 12.87 -18.63
N TYR A 634 0.67 13.73 -17.96
CA TYR A 634 0.46 14.02 -16.55
C TYR A 634 -0.75 14.94 -16.37
N LEU A 635 -1.51 14.80 -15.29
CA LEU A 635 -2.70 15.65 -15.01
C LEU A 635 -2.39 17.16 -15.08
N LYS A 636 -1.23 17.57 -14.57
CA LYS A 636 -0.76 18.98 -14.57
C LYS A 636 -0.49 19.55 -15.95
N GLU A 637 -0.39 18.72 -16.98
CA GLU A 637 -0.10 19.13 -18.37
C GLU A 637 -1.38 19.40 -19.15
N ALA A 638 -2.53 19.05 -18.61
CA ALA A 638 -3.82 19.26 -19.26
C ALA A 638 -4.09 20.75 -19.55
N THR A 639 -4.60 21.02 -20.72
CA THR A 639 -4.96 22.36 -21.19
C THR A 639 -6.29 22.33 -21.94
N GLY A 640 -6.90 23.50 -22.16
CA GLY A 640 -8.10 23.60 -22.98
C GLY A 640 -9.28 22.77 -22.46
N GLU A 641 -9.87 21.94 -23.34
CA GLU A 641 -11.03 21.11 -23.05
C GLU A 641 -10.73 20.01 -22.05
N GLU A 642 -9.59 19.31 -22.19
CA GLU A 642 -9.16 18.26 -21.29
C GLU A 642 -9.05 18.75 -19.84
N LYS A 643 -8.43 19.93 -19.66
CA LYS A 643 -8.33 20.55 -18.33
C LYS A 643 -9.72 20.86 -17.76
N THR A 644 -10.63 21.33 -18.56
CA THR A 644 -12.01 21.63 -18.11
C THR A 644 -12.71 20.37 -17.61
N TRP A 645 -12.59 19.24 -18.34
CA TRP A 645 -13.13 17.97 -17.92
C TRP A 645 -12.53 17.47 -16.62
N LEU A 646 -11.19 17.52 -16.49
CA LEU A 646 -10.47 17.10 -15.28
C LEU A 646 -10.83 17.97 -14.06
N ASP A 647 -10.85 19.30 -14.21
CA ASP A 647 -11.20 20.23 -13.13
C ASP A 647 -12.67 19.97 -12.66
N ASN A 648 -13.59 19.80 -13.60
CA ASN A 648 -14.99 19.51 -13.28
C ASN A 648 -15.18 18.14 -12.61
N TYR A 649 -14.41 17.15 -13.04
CA TYR A 649 -14.42 15.82 -12.42
C TYR A 649 -13.91 15.85 -10.98
N GLU A 650 -12.78 16.54 -10.74
CA GLU A 650 -12.23 16.73 -9.39
C GLU A 650 -13.25 17.43 -8.47
N ILE A 651 -13.93 18.48 -8.97
CA ILE A 651 -14.98 19.21 -8.24
C ILE A 651 -16.17 18.31 -7.91
N LEU A 652 -16.64 17.53 -8.87
CA LEU A 652 -17.76 16.60 -8.66
C LEU A 652 -17.41 15.50 -7.68
N GLN A 653 -16.21 14.90 -7.80
CA GLN A 653 -15.72 13.88 -6.87
C GLN A 653 -15.62 14.44 -5.45
N TYR A 654 -15.04 15.63 -5.28
CA TYR A 654 -14.94 16.28 -3.95
C TYR A 654 -16.34 16.50 -3.34
N TYR A 655 -17.28 17.04 -4.12
CA TYR A 655 -18.66 17.24 -3.68
C TYR A 655 -19.33 15.93 -3.23
N ARG A 656 -19.22 14.88 -4.02
CA ARG A 656 -19.81 13.55 -3.74
C ARG A 656 -19.21 12.90 -2.48
N MET A 657 -17.90 13.02 -2.29
CA MET A 657 -17.19 12.39 -1.17
C MET A 657 -17.38 13.14 0.15
N PHE A 658 -17.45 14.48 0.14
CA PHE A 658 -17.33 15.27 1.36
C PHE A 658 -18.53 16.16 1.67
N ASP A 659 -19.31 16.57 0.69
CA ASP A 659 -20.32 17.61 0.84
C ASP A 659 -21.74 17.23 0.42
N GLN A 660 -21.97 16.06 -0.16
CA GLN A 660 -23.28 15.54 -0.56
C GLN A 660 -24.02 14.81 0.56
#